data_0e498cbe5e2b7a6e668613e9e19258e1
#
_entry.id   0e498cbe5e2b7a6e668613e9e19258e1
#
_cell.length_a   1.000
_cell.length_b   1.000
_cell.length_c   1.000
_cell.angle_alpha   90.00
_cell.angle_beta   90.00
_cell.angle_gamma   90.00
#
_symmetry.space_group_name_H-M   'P 1'
#
loop_
_entity.id
_entity.type
_entity.pdbx_description
1 polymer ?
#
loop_
_entity_poly.entity_id
_entity_poly.type
_entity_poly.pdbx_seq_one_letter_code
_entity_poly.pdbx_strand_id
1 'polypeptide(L)'
;MPLLEPDVAPLAPASTPSADRADPAIAGGVREPLAGELGAIVGDAGLLGRASDLIRYASDASPYRMIPAAVVRPRGVEQVAALMSYCRETSMPLVFRSGGTSLNGQSQTAGVMADVRHHWGGVEVLDDAGLRVRVKPGAILGHVNRVLLPYGRRLGPDPASTDIATVGGVVANNSGGMRCGVPHDSYQTVAELTFALPSGTVIDTGAPGAAERFAAAEPELAAGLAEIRDALRSDADLRERVRRKFEIKNTTGYRLCAFLDADEPLEIFRRLLVGSEGTLAFIAEAVFETVPKPAATTLAWVHFDSIEDATAPVGDLVAAGATAVELMVAPALMVAANSIPGTPEYWKELPLESAALLIEFGADDIDGLAVGEAAADGVLEGHKPFRLVDFTRDPETIELFWRVREGLHGLIGRLRPPGTALIVEDVCVPPARIAEAAGELRELLGAHGFLAGVAGHASAGNLHFMLTPDFAQPEDIERYESFMTALVDLILDGYDGSLKAEHGTGVNMAPFVEREWGAAATELMWRIKGLADPDGVLGPGVVLNRDPACHLANLKTTPEIEEEATACVECGFCEPVCPSRHLTTTPRQRIVLRREMARQEPGSPLLAKLLEEYEYDAVETCAADGSCAAACPLGIDTGKVVKGLRSAQHGPREEGAALRAAQRWAAVE
;
A
#
# COMPACT_ATOMS: atom_id res chain seq x y z
N MET A 1 -40.53 -12.37 -26.76
CA MET A 1 -39.70 -12.84 -27.87
C MET A 1 -38.48 -13.51 -27.23
N PRO A 2 -38.16 -14.76 -27.55
CA PRO A 2 -36.89 -15.31 -27.09
C PRO A 2 -35.79 -14.48 -27.72
N LEU A 3 -34.91 -13.93 -26.89
CA LEU A 3 -33.66 -13.31 -27.32
C LEU A 3 -32.91 -14.39 -28.11
N LEU A 4 -32.62 -14.11 -29.37
CA LEU A 4 -31.78 -14.96 -30.19
C LEU A 4 -30.48 -15.20 -29.44
N GLU A 5 -30.10 -16.46 -29.22
CA GLU A 5 -28.76 -16.77 -28.72
C GLU A 5 -27.77 -16.15 -29.70
N PRO A 6 -26.95 -15.19 -29.27
CA PRO A 6 -26.00 -14.56 -30.17
C PRO A 6 -24.86 -15.53 -30.44
N ASP A 7 -24.47 -15.61 -31.70
CA ASP A 7 -23.19 -16.20 -32.14
C ASP A 7 -22.06 -15.22 -31.67
N VAL A 8 -21.82 -15.15 -30.38
CA VAL A 8 -20.99 -14.14 -29.74
C VAL A 8 -19.63 -14.75 -29.39
N ALA A 9 -18.58 -14.03 -29.73
CA ALA A 9 -17.24 -14.37 -29.24
C ALA A 9 -17.27 -14.52 -27.71
N PRO A 10 -16.72 -15.60 -27.17
CA PRO A 10 -16.79 -15.86 -25.74
C PRO A 10 -16.15 -14.71 -24.95
N LEU A 11 -16.79 -14.29 -23.85
CA LEU A 11 -16.27 -13.31 -22.90
C LEU A 11 -14.95 -13.76 -22.23
N ALA A 12 -14.57 -15.01 -22.39
CA ALA A 12 -13.35 -15.56 -21.83
C ALA A 12 -12.12 -15.05 -22.60
N PRO A 13 -11.09 -14.54 -21.92
CA PRO A 13 -9.80 -14.25 -22.52
C PRO A 13 -9.11 -15.56 -22.96
N ALA A 14 -8.05 -15.44 -23.77
CA ALA A 14 -7.22 -16.58 -24.12
C ALA A 14 -6.64 -17.24 -22.85
N SER A 15 -6.68 -18.58 -22.78
CA SER A 15 -6.13 -19.33 -21.64
C SER A 15 -4.61 -19.25 -21.63
N THR A 16 -4.03 -18.95 -20.47
CA THR A 16 -2.58 -18.91 -20.23
C THR A 16 -2.24 -19.91 -19.12
N PRO A 17 -1.29 -20.83 -19.33
CA PRO A 17 -0.79 -21.70 -18.26
C PRO A 17 -0.28 -20.85 -17.10
N SER A 18 -0.63 -21.21 -15.85
CA SER A 18 -0.27 -20.42 -14.67
C SER A 18 -0.13 -21.31 -13.44
N ALA A 19 0.97 -21.12 -12.69
CA ALA A 19 1.23 -21.86 -11.46
C ALA A 19 0.29 -21.45 -10.32
N ASP A 20 -0.22 -20.21 -10.35
CA ASP A 20 -1.14 -19.64 -9.36
C ASP A 20 -2.62 -19.73 -9.77
N ARG A 21 -2.97 -20.63 -10.68
CA ARG A 21 -4.36 -20.91 -11.08
C ARG A 21 -5.20 -21.34 -9.88
N ALA A 22 -6.38 -20.76 -9.74
CA ALA A 22 -7.34 -21.14 -8.72
C ALA A 22 -7.88 -22.56 -8.94
N ASP A 23 -8.09 -23.30 -7.85
CA ASP A 23 -8.75 -24.61 -7.89
C ASP A 23 -10.17 -24.46 -8.47
N PRO A 24 -10.53 -25.24 -9.51
CA PRO A 24 -11.88 -25.25 -10.09
C PRO A 24 -13.01 -25.49 -9.07
N ALA A 25 -12.72 -26.13 -7.94
CA ALA A 25 -13.69 -26.37 -6.87
C ALA A 25 -14.21 -25.09 -6.20
N ILE A 26 -13.51 -23.95 -6.36
CA ILE A 26 -13.94 -22.61 -5.90
C ILE A 26 -15.22 -22.16 -6.63
N ALA A 27 -15.58 -22.76 -7.74
CA ALA A 27 -16.85 -22.51 -8.43
C ALA A 27 -18.09 -22.61 -7.50
N GLY A 28 -18.02 -23.43 -6.45
CA GLY A 28 -19.06 -23.55 -5.43
C GLY A 28 -19.12 -22.41 -4.41
N GLY A 29 -18.18 -21.47 -4.44
CA GLY A 29 -18.05 -20.42 -3.43
C GLY A 29 -17.62 -20.95 -2.06
N VAL A 30 -17.96 -20.22 -0.99
CA VAL A 30 -17.66 -20.62 0.41
C VAL A 30 -18.44 -21.88 0.75
N ARG A 31 -17.73 -22.88 1.27
CA ARG A 31 -18.33 -24.19 1.59
C ARG A 31 -18.96 -24.20 2.97
N GLU A 32 -20.00 -25.07 3.15
CA GLU A 32 -20.49 -25.40 4.47
C GLU A 32 -19.46 -26.30 5.23
N PRO A 33 -19.36 -26.21 6.59
CA PRO A 33 -20.21 -25.36 7.48
C PRO A 33 -19.75 -23.89 7.58
N LEU A 34 -18.59 -23.54 6.99
CA LEU A 34 -17.98 -22.21 7.10
C LEU A 34 -18.93 -21.07 6.69
N ALA A 35 -19.70 -21.26 5.61
CA ALA A 35 -20.63 -20.27 5.13
C ALA A 35 -21.73 -19.96 6.16
N GLY A 36 -22.35 -20.99 6.74
CA GLY A 36 -23.40 -20.83 7.74
C GLY A 36 -22.87 -20.23 9.05
N GLU A 37 -21.70 -20.65 9.50
CA GLU A 37 -21.07 -20.18 10.76
C GLU A 37 -20.67 -18.71 10.64
N LEU A 38 -19.99 -18.30 9.57
CA LEU A 38 -19.64 -16.90 9.34
C LEU A 38 -20.88 -16.04 9.09
N GLY A 39 -21.87 -16.56 8.34
CA GLY A 39 -23.16 -15.89 8.14
C GLY A 39 -23.89 -15.59 9.45
N ALA A 40 -23.81 -16.49 10.44
CA ALA A 40 -24.37 -16.26 11.76
C ALA A 40 -23.68 -15.10 12.53
N ILE A 41 -22.39 -14.86 12.28
CA ILE A 41 -21.63 -13.78 12.92
C ILE A 41 -21.88 -12.43 12.25
N VAL A 42 -21.73 -12.36 10.91
CA VAL A 42 -21.77 -11.07 10.19
C VAL A 42 -23.11 -10.78 9.53
N GLY A 43 -24.04 -11.73 9.52
CA GLY A 43 -25.28 -11.72 8.75
C GLY A 43 -25.03 -12.07 7.28
N ASP A 44 -26.06 -12.54 6.57
CA ASP A 44 -25.96 -13.00 5.17
C ASP A 44 -25.40 -11.91 4.23
N ALA A 45 -25.81 -10.66 4.43
CA ALA A 45 -25.30 -9.52 3.66
C ALA A 45 -23.83 -9.16 3.97
N GLY A 46 -23.30 -9.65 5.09
CA GLY A 46 -21.91 -9.46 5.50
C GLY A 46 -20.96 -10.54 4.98
N LEU A 47 -21.48 -11.67 4.53
CA LEU A 47 -20.68 -12.74 3.94
C LEU A 47 -20.62 -12.57 2.41
N LEU A 48 -19.43 -12.48 1.85
CA LEU A 48 -19.17 -12.48 0.42
C LEU A 48 -18.71 -13.90 0.04
N GLY A 49 -19.69 -14.70 -0.41
CA GLY A 49 -19.48 -16.15 -0.50
C GLY A 49 -19.42 -16.73 -1.92
N ARG A 50 -19.61 -15.91 -2.97
CA ARG A 50 -19.60 -16.39 -4.36
C ARG A 50 -18.17 -16.63 -4.87
N ALA A 51 -18.02 -17.39 -5.95
CA ALA A 51 -16.73 -17.63 -6.57
C ALA A 51 -16.01 -16.32 -6.96
N SER A 52 -16.72 -15.39 -7.60
CA SER A 52 -16.16 -14.07 -7.95
C SER A 52 -15.78 -13.25 -6.73
N ASP A 53 -16.48 -13.40 -5.60
CA ASP A 53 -16.14 -12.71 -4.36
C ASP A 53 -14.80 -13.16 -3.81
N LEU A 54 -14.51 -14.47 -3.80
CA LEU A 54 -13.22 -14.99 -3.33
C LEU A 54 -12.07 -14.57 -4.26
N ILE A 55 -12.27 -14.71 -5.56
CA ILE A 55 -11.24 -14.38 -6.55
C ILE A 55 -10.91 -12.89 -6.56
N ARG A 56 -11.90 -11.98 -6.51
CA ARG A 56 -11.63 -10.53 -6.56
C ARG A 56 -10.87 -9.98 -5.34
N TYR A 57 -10.83 -10.75 -4.24
CA TYR A 57 -10.04 -10.43 -3.05
C TYR A 57 -8.71 -11.17 -2.97
N ALA A 58 -8.43 -12.08 -3.89
CA ALA A 58 -7.21 -12.89 -3.90
C ALA A 58 -5.93 -12.10 -4.21
N SER A 59 -6.04 -10.84 -4.60
CA SER A 59 -4.91 -10.03 -5.08
C SER A 59 -4.98 -8.60 -4.55
N ASP A 60 -3.83 -7.97 -4.41
CA ASP A 60 -3.62 -6.55 -4.09
C ASP A 60 -2.43 -5.99 -4.88
N ALA A 61 -1.84 -4.87 -4.44
CA ALA A 61 -0.69 -4.28 -5.12
C ALA A 61 0.62 -5.05 -4.91
N SER A 62 0.64 -6.03 -3.99
CA SER A 62 1.83 -6.85 -3.71
C SER A 62 2.08 -7.91 -4.79
N PRO A 63 3.26 -8.51 -4.83
CA PRO A 63 3.56 -9.63 -5.73
C PRO A 63 2.91 -10.96 -5.32
N TYR A 64 2.07 -10.98 -4.30
CA TYR A 64 1.47 -12.18 -3.74
C TYR A 64 0.03 -12.35 -4.16
N ARG A 65 -0.39 -13.63 -4.24
CA ARG A 65 -1.77 -14.00 -4.53
C ARG A 65 -2.19 -15.18 -3.66
N MET A 66 -3.20 -14.96 -2.81
CA MET A 66 -3.79 -15.98 -1.96
C MET A 66 -5.32 -15.87 -2.04
N ILE A 67 -5.99 -17.00 -2.34
CA ILE A 67 -7.46 -17.02 -2.42
C ILE A 67 -8.01 -17.25 -1.03
N PRO A 68 -8.78 -16.29 -0.46
CA PRO A 68 -9.36 -16.48 0.86
C PRO A 68 -10.42 -17.58 0.86
N ALA A 69 -10.50 -18.35 1.97
CA ALA A 69 -11.57 -19.33 2.18
C ALA A 69 -12.94 -18.65 2.31
N ALA A 70 -12.98 -17.44 2.89
CA ALA A 70 -14.17 -16.60 2.96
C ALA A 70 -13.77 -15.12 3.05
N VAL A 71 -14.66 -14.24 2.59
CA VAL A 71 -14.54 -12.78 2.77
C VAL A 71 -15.74 -12.30 3.56
N VAL A 72 -15.51 -11.53 4.62
CA VAL A 72 -16.57 -11.00 5.48
C VAL A 72 -16.48 -9.48 5.64
N ARG A 73 -17.62 -8.82 5.90
CA ARG A 73 -17.75 -7.36 6.11
C ARG A 73 -18.38 -7.08 7.47
N PRO A 74 -17.60 -7.12 8.55
CA PRO A 74 -18.11 -6.83 9.89
C PRO A 74 -18.55 -5.36 9.98
N ARG A 75 -19.65 -5.11 10.72
CA ARG A 75 -20.23 -3.77 10.88
C ARG A 75 -19.82 -3.04 12.14
N GLY A 76 -19.28 -3.76 13.12
CA GLY A 76 -18.88 -3.21 14.40
C GLY A 76 -17.83 -4.08 15.09
N VAL A 77 -17.28 -3.56 16.19
CA VAL A 77 -16.20 -4.21 16.93
C VAL A 77 -16.66 -5.52 17.55
N GLU A 78 -17.94 -5.65 17.91
CA GLU A 78 -18.53 -6.88 18.45
C GLU A 78 -18.48 -8.03 17.44
N GLN A 79 -18.77 -7.75 16.15
CA GLN A 79 -18.66 -8.75 15.10
C GLN A 79 -17.19 -9.11 14.82
N VAL A 80 -16.28 -8.14 14.92
CA VAL A 80 -14.84 -8.42 14.80
C VAL A 80 -14.36 -9.31 15.95
N ALA A 81 -14.75 -9.03 17.18
CA ALA A 81 -14.43 -9.87 18.35
C ALA A 81 -14.98 -11.30 18.20
N ALA A 82 -16.21 -11.44 17.72
CA ALA A 82 -16.82 -12.74 17.44
C ALA A 82 -16.11 -13.51 16.32
N LEU A 83 -15.66 -12.81 15.24
CA LEU A 83 -14.84 -13.40 14.18
C LEU A 83 -13.49 -13.89 14.71
N MET A 84 -12.83 -13.10 15.56
CA MET A 84 -11.57 -13.50 16.20
C MET A 84 -11.75 -14.74 17.06
N SER A 85 -12.81 -14.79 17.88
CA SER A 85 -13.12 -15.97 18.71
C SER A 85 -13.35 -17.20 17.84
N TYR A 86 -14.17 -17.07 16.80
CA TYR A 86 -14.43 -18.14 15.84
C TYR A 86 -13.13 -18.64 15.17
N CYS A 87 -12.29 -17.73 14.71
CA CYS A 87 -11.02 -18.09 14.06
C CYS A 87 -10.04 -18.79 15.02
N ARG A 88 -10.03 -18.41 16.30
CA ARG A 88 -9.26 -19.11 17.34
C ARG A 88 -9.79 -20.54 17.56
N GLU A 89 -11.11 -20.69 17.74
CA GLU A 89 -11.74 -21.99 17.99
C GLU A 89 -11.54 -22.98 16.84
N THR A 90 -11.49 -22.47 15.62
CA THR A 90 -11.33 -23.26 14.39
C THR A 90 -9.91 -23.30 13.86
N SER A 91 -8.96 -22.61 14.50
CA SER A 91 -7.57 -22.42 14.02
C SER A 91 -7.52 -21.84 12.59
N MET A 92 -8.49 -21.01 12.23
CA MET A 92 -8.59 -20.39 10.90
C MET A 92 -7.81 -19.07 10.87
N PRO A 93 -6.88 -18.87 9.92
CA PRO A 93 -6.22 -17.58 9.76
C PRO A 93 -7.20 -16.44 9.50
N LEU A 94 -6.97 -15.29 10.14
CA LEU A 94 -7.76 -14.08 9.96
C LEU A 94 -6.85 -12.92 9.55
N VAL A 95 -7.20 -12.22 8.48
CA VAL A 95 -6.52 -11.01 8.02
C VAL A 95 -7.53 -9.88 7.83
N PHE A 96 -7.19 -8.69 8.30
CA PHE A 96 -7.98 -7.47 8.05
C PHE A 96 -7.48 -6.80 6.78
N ARG A 97 -8.42 -6.50 5.86
CA ARG A 97 -8.12 -5.78 4.63
C ARG A 97 -8.87 -4.47 4.60
N SER A 98 -8.14 -3.38 4.46
CA SER A 98 -8.71 -2.06 4.27
C SER A 98 -8.52 -1.58 2.81
N GLY A 99 -7.69 -0.60 2.49
CA GLY A 99 -7.51 -0.11 1.13
C GLY A 99 -6.96 -1.13 0.12
N GLY A 100 -6.28 -2.18 0.58
CA GLY A 100 -5.62 -3.15 -0.29
C GLY A 100 -4.52 -2.52 -1.14
N THR A 101 -3.79 -1.58 -0.55
CA THR A 101 -2.64 -0.87 -1.14
C THR A 101 -1.31 -1.48 -0.70
N SER A 102 -1.34 -2.58 0.04
CA SER A 102 -0.17 -3.30 0.53
C SER A 102 0.76 -3.71 -0.61
N LEU A 103 2.06 -3.56 -0.38
CA LEU A 103 3.12 -3.92 -1.34
C LEU A 103 3.86 -5.21 -0.96
N ASN A 104 3.70 -5.69 0.28
CA ASN A 104 4.47 -6.81 0.85
C ASN A 104 3.61 -8.00 1.30
N GLY A 105 2.34 -8.08 0.89
CA GLY A 105 1.47 -9.23 1.16
C GLY A 105 0.77 -9.23 2.52
N GLN A 106 0.84 -8.15 3.29
CA GLN A 106 0.22 -8.05 4.63
C GLN A 106 -1.29 -8.31 4.63
N SER A 107 -1.98 -8.00 3.53
CA SER A 107 -3.44 -8.11 3.41
C SER A 107 -3.90 -9.33 2.62
N GLN A 108 -3.08 -10.38 2.54
CA GLN A 108 -3.36 -11.63 1.84
C GLN A 108 -3.54 -12.79 2.83
N THR A 109 -4.47 -13.71 2.54
CA THR A 109 -4.70 -14.90 3.36
C THR A 109 -5.39 -16.00 2.56
N ALA A 110 -5.13 -17.26 2.90
CA ALA A 110 -5.95 -18.40 2.49
C ALA A 110 -7.09 -18.72 3.50
N GLY A 111 -7.16 -17.99 4.62
CA GLY A 111 -8.18 -18.11 5.65
C GLY A 111 -9.35 -17.14 5.46
N VAL A 112 -9.84 -16.57 6.55
CA VAL A 112 -10.89 -15.55 6.55
C VAL A 112 -10.29 -14.17 6.31
N MET A 113 -10.84 -13.42 5.35
CA MET A 113 -10.49 -12.03 5.11
C MET A 113 -11.62 -11.11 5.57
N ALA A 114 -11.34 -10.20 6.49
CA ALA A 114 -12.30 -9.21 6.96
C ALA A 114 -12.08 -7.87 6.23
N ASP A 115 -12.99 -7.50 5.30
CA ASP A 115 -12.99 -6.20 4.63
C ASP A 115 -13.60 -5.14 5.56
N VAL A 116 -12.75 -4.23 6.04
CA VAL A 116 -13.09 -3.18 7.02
C VAL A 116 -13.23 -1.80 6.37
N ARG A 117 -13.54 -1.72 5.07
CA ARG A 117 -13.78 -0.43 4.37
C ARG A 117 -15.23 0.06 4.47
N HIS A 118 -16.18 -0.86 4.29
CA HIS A 118 -17.59 -0.48 4.01
C HIS A 118 -18.30 0.18 5.19
N HIS A 119 -18.04 -0.22 6.43
CA HIS A 119 -18.78 0.23 7.61
C HIS A 119 -17.93 1.06 8.59
N TRP A 120 -16.71 1.37 8.22
CA TRP A 120 -15.71 1.94 9.12
C TRP A 120 -15.17 3.30 8.64
N GLY A 121 -16.00 4.14 8.03
CA GLY A 121 -15.62 5.41 7.37
C GLY A 121 -15.86 6.68 8.20
N GLY A 122 -15.81 6.63 9.54
CA GLY A 122 -16.07 7.81 10.40
C GLY A 122 -14.86 8.73 10.55
N VAL A 123 -15.12 10.07 10.56
CA VAL A 123 -14.12 11.13 10.87
C VAL A 123 -14.81 12.15 11.77
N GLU A 124 -14.21 12.49 12.92
CA GLU A 124 -14.73 13.46 13.89
C GLU A 124 -13.58 14.36 14.40
N VAL A 125 -13.69 15.65 14.18
CA VAL A 125 -12.75 16.64 14.75
C VAL A 125 -13.15 16.90 16.21
N LEU A 126 -12.21 16.77 17.13
CA LEU A 126 -12.51 16.75 18.58
C LEU A 126 -12.44 18.10 19.27
N ASP A 127 -11.90 19.13 18.61
CA ASP A 127 -11.75 20.46 19.16
C ASP A 127 -11.87 21.55 18.08
N ASP A 128 -12.16 22.79 18.50
CA ASP A 128 -12.39 23.93 17.61
C ASP A 128 -11.15 24.36 16.80
N ALA A 129 -9.96 23.97 17.20
CA ALA A 129 -8.70 24.28 16.52
C ALA A 129 -8.24 23.17 15.58
N GLY A 130 -8.94 22.03 15.55
CA GLY A 130 -8.59 20.86 14.74
C GLY A 130 -7.29 20.17 15.18
N LEU A 131 -6.89 20.33 16.45
CA LEU A 131 -5.65 19.75 16.99
C LEU A 131 -5.74 18.23 17.10
N ARG A 132 -6.95 17.70 17.31
CA ARG A 132 -7.19 16.26 17.45
C ARG A 132 -8.35 15.82 16.57
N VAL A 133 -8.19 14.67 15.94
CA VAL A 133 -9.21 14.05 15.09
C VAL A 133 -9.34 12.56 15.40
N ARG A 134 -10.58 12.10 15.57
CA ARG A 134 -10.92 10.69 15.73
C ARG A 134 -11.30 10.11 14.39
N VAL A 135 -10.73 8.96 14.03
CA VAL A 135 -10.88 8.37 12.70
C VAL A 135 -11.10 6.87 12.81
N LYS A 136 -12.06 6.35 12.06
CA LYS A 136 -12.27 4.90 11.90
C LYS A 136 -11.38 4.32 10.81
N PRO A 137 -11.02 3.02 10.90
CA PRO A 137 -9.99 2.41 10.05
C PRO A 137 -10.30 2.40 8.54
N GLY A 138 -11.56 2.45 8.14
CA GLY A 138 -11.98 2.48 6.73
C GLY A 138 -12.02 3.88 6.11
N ALA A 139 -11.76 4.96 6.87
CA ALA A 139 -11.70 6.31 6.33
C ALA A 139 -10.45 6.49 5.47
N ILE A 140 -10.61 7.06 4.27
CA ILE A 140 -9.50 7.35 3.36
C ILE A 140 -8.71 8.55 3.91
N LEU A 141 -7.38 8.44 3.95
CA LEU A 141 -6.48 9.46 4.50
C LEU A 141 -6.69 10.84 3.85
N GLY A 142 -6.79 10.91 2.52
CA GLY A 142 -7.04 12.15 1.80
C GLY A 142 -8.41 12.77 2.13
N HIS A 143 -9.41 11.95 2.50
CA HIS A 143 -10.69 12.48 3.00
C HIS A 143 -10.52 13.13 4.38
N VAL A 144 -9.78 12.51 5.29
CA VAL A 144 -9.47 13.09 6.60
C VAL A 144 -8.76 14.43 6.46
N ASN A 145 -7.75 14.51 5.58
CA ASN A 145 -7.03 15.75 5.30
C ASN A 145 -7.96 16.85 4.73
N ARG A 146 -8.93 16.50 3.88
CA ARG A 146 -9.95 17.47 3.42
C ARG A 146 -10.84 17.99 4.55
N VAL A 147 -11.21 17.13 5.50
CA VAL A 147 -11.97 17.53 6.70
C VAL A 147 -11.15 18.48 7.58
N LEU A 148 -9.83 18.30 7.68
CA LEU A 148 -8.91 19.12 8.48
C LEU A 148 -8.49 20.42 7.78
N LEU A 149 -8.68 20.53 6.46
CA LEU A 149 -8.26 21.71 5.69
C LEU A 149 -8.79 23.05 6.20
N PRO A 150 -10.07 23.20 6.64
CA PRO A 150 -10.58 24.45 7.19
C PRO A 150 -9.90 24.89 8.48
N TYR A 151 -9.22 23.99 9.17
CA TYR A 151 -8.47 24.25 10.39
C TYR A 151 -6.98 24.58 10.11
N GLY A 152 -6.55 24.59 8.84
CA GLY A 152 -5.15 24.73 8.46
C GLY A 152 -4.28 23.56 8.93
N ARG A 153 -4.87 22.36 9.02
CA ARG A 153 -4.21 21.18 9.57
C ARG A 153 -4.30 19.96 8.65
N ARG A 154 -3.46 18.97 8.90
CA ARG A 154 -3.46 17.65 8.21
C ARG A 154 -3.01 16.55 9.18
N LEU A 155 -3.16 15.30 8.78
CA LEU A 155 -2.48 14.19 9.44
C LEU A 155 -0.97 14.22 9.13
N GLY A 156 -0.18 13.68 10.05
CA GLY A 156 1.27 13.61 9.89
C GLY A 156 1.71 12.73 8.72
N PRO A 157 1.32 11.42 8.66
CA PRO A 157 1.66 10.55 7.56
C PRO A 157 1.07 11.02 6.22
N ASP A 158 1.89 10.97 5.16
CA ASP A 158 1.51 11.43 3.81
C ASP A 158 2.03 10.48 2.71
N PRO A 159 1.68 9.17 2.76
CA PRO A 159 2.11 8.22 1.75
C PRO A 159 1.59 8.60 0.35
N ALA A 160 2.30 8.19 -0.71
CA ALA A 160 1.88 8.41 -2.09
C ALA A 160 0.46 7.85 -2.40
N SER A 161 -0.01 6.91 -1.58
CA SER A 161 -1.37 6.35 -1.66
C SER A 161 -2.42 7.13 -0.87
N THR A 162 -2.17 8.36 -0.45
CA THR A 162 -3.05 9.19 0.40
C THR A 162 -4.52 9.19 -0.06
N ASP A 163 -4.79 9.21 -1.34
CA ASP A 163 -6.15 9.27 -1.89
C ASP A 163 -6.90 7.93 -1.90
N ILE A 164 -6.22 6.83 -1.55
CA ILE A 164 -6.80 5.49 -1.57
C ILE A 164 -6.50 4.67 -0.31
N ALA A 165 -5.39 4.92 0.36
CA ALA A 165 -5.06 4.27 1.62
C ALA A 165 -6.04 4.68 2.71
N THR A 166 -6.45 3.69 3.52
CA THR A 166 -7.33 3.96 4.65
C THR A 166 -6.53 4.07 5.95
N VAL A 167 -7.03 4.86 6.89
CA VAL A 167 -6.33 5.19 8.13
C VAL A 167 -5.94 3.94 8.93
N GLY A 168 -6.79 2.90 8.96
CA GLY A 168 -6.44 1.65 9.64
C GLY A 168 -5.21 0.97 9.04
N GLY A 169 -5.09 0.96 7.71
CA GLY A 169 -3.89 0.46 7.02
C GLY A 169 -2.67 1.35 7.26
N VAL A 170 -2.86 2.67 7.24
CA VAL A 170 -1.78 3.64 7.50
C VAL A 170 -1.19 3.47 8.90
N VAL A 171 -2.04 3.29 9.93
CA VAL A 171 -1.59 3.04 11.31
C VAL A 171 -0.97 1.66 11.44
N ALA A 172 -1.65 0.62 10.95
CA ALA A 172 -1.18 -0.76 11.07
C ALA A 172 0.19 -0.99 10.39
N ASN A 173 0.47 -0.25 9.32
CA ASN A 173 1.73 -0.32 8.58
C ASN A 173 2.76 0.72 9.04
N ASN A 174 2.36 1.71 9.83
CA ASN A 174 3.11 2.94 10.10
C ASN A 174 3.59 3.58 8.78
N SER A 175 2.68 3.69 7.82
CA SER A 175 3.00 4.22 6.49
C SER A 175 3.58 5.62 6.60
N GLY A 176 4.73 5.82 5.99
CA GLY A 176 5.41 7.11 5.96
C GLY A 176 4.91 8.01 4.85
N GLY A 177 5.84 8.63 4.15
CA GLY A 177 5.58 9.53 3.04
C GLY A 177 6.70 10.54 2.84
N MET A 178 6.39 11.57 2.08
CA MET A 178 7.36 12.52 1.54
C MET A 178 7.79 13.57 2.56
N ARG A 179 6.86 14.03 3.43
CA ARG A 179 7.07 15.13 4.39
C ARG A 179 7.04 14.70 5.85
N CYS A 180 6.48 13.51 6.14
CA CYS A 180 6.30 13.09 7.53
C CYS A 180 7.62 12.77 8.24
N GLY A 181 8.61 12.25 7.55
CA GLY A 181 9.82 11.73 8.17
C GLY A 181 9.52 10.75 9.30
N VAL A 182 10.40 10.70 10.31
CA VAL A 182 10.14 9.99 11.58
C VAL A 182 9.31 10.84 12.55
N PRO A 183 9.48 12.18 12.62
CA PRO A 183 8.80 13.02 13.62
C PRO A 183 7.27 13.10 13.49
N HIS A 184 6.73 12.84 12.31
CA HIS A 184 5.30 13.00 12.02
C HIS A 184 4.63 11.71 11.51
N ASP A 185 5.28 10.56 11.67
CA ASP A 185 4.67 9.28 11.33
C ASP A 185 3.49 8.92 12.27
N SER A 186 2.77 7.84 11.99
CA SER A 186 1.64 7.42 12.83
C SER A 186 2.08 7.08 14.25
N TYR A 187 3.28 6.57 14.44
CA TYR A 187 3.81 6.23 15.77
C TYR A 187 3.93 7.45 16.68
N GLN A 188 4.29 8.60 16.13
CA GLN A 188 4.43 9.84 16.89
C GLN A 188 3.09 10.59 17.02
N THR A 189 2.18 10.46 16.04
CA THR A 189 0.98 11.30 15.97
C THR A 189 -0.30 10.63 16.44
N VAL A 190 -0.34 9.29 16.57
CA VAL A 190 -1.47 8.57 17.17
C VAL A 190 -1.44 8.74 18.70
N ALA A 191 -2.44 9.46 19.25
CA ALA A 191 -2.57 9.71 20.69
C ALA A 191 -3.33 8.59 21.40
N GLU A 192 -4.42 8.09 20.80
CA GLU A 192 -5.30 7.07 21.41
C GLU A 192 -5.72 6.06 20.35
N LEU A 193 -5.95 4.83 20.79
CA LEU A 193 -6.51 3.75 19.98
C LEU A 193 -7.67 3.06 20.70
N THR A 194 -8.71 2.71 19.94
CA THR A 194 -9.64 1.64 20.33
C THR A 194 -9.25 0.39 19.55
N PHE A 195 -8.99 -0.70 20.24
CA PHE A 195 -8.58 -1.96 19.62
C PHE A 195 -9.33 -3.16 20.21
N ALA A 196 -9.40 -4.24 19.42
CA ALA A 196 -9.92 -5.53 19.86
C ALA A 196 -8.83 -6.60 19.79
N LEU A 197 -8.67 -7.38 20.84
CA LEU A 197 -7.75 -8.52 20.95
C LEU A 197 -8.42 -9.83 20.50
N PRO A 198 -7.65 -10.85 20.13
CA PRO A 198 -8.18 -12.19 19.83
C PRO A 198 -8.97 -12.83 20.99
N SER A 199 -8.71 -12.44 22.22
CA SER A 199 -9.50 -12.82 23.41
C SER A 199 -10.96 -12.34 23.36
N GLY A 200 -11.28 -11.37 22.49
CA GLY A 200 -12.55 -10.63 22.47
C GLY A 200 -12.53 -9.36 23.32
N THR A 201 -11.45 -9.09 24.05
CA THR A 201 -11.30 -7.88 24.86
C THR A 201 -11.21 -6.65 23.95
N VAL A 202 -12.03 -5.62 24.24
CA VAL A 202 -12.01 -4.32 23.55
C VAL A 202 -11.53 -3.26 24.54
N ILE A 203 -10.50 -2.51 24.17
CA ILE A 203 -9.92 -1.43 24.99
C ILE A 203 -9.94 -0.14 24.20
N ASP A 204 -10.47 0.91 24.80
CA ASP A 204 -10.27 2.31 24.41
C ASP A 204 -9.22 2.92 25.34
N THR A 205 -8.04 3.23 24.79
CA THR A 205 -6.88 3.73 25.56
C THR A 205 -7.10 5.13 26.10
N GLY A 206 -7.99 5.93 25.48
CA GLY A 206 -8.36 7.28 25.93
C GLY A 206 -9.40 7.30 27.04
N ALA A 207 -10.02 6.17 27.36
CA ALA A 207 -11.05 6.10 28.38
C ALA A 207 -10.47 6.11 29.80
N PRO A 208 -11.11 6.80 30.77
CA PRO A 208 -10.66 6.79 32.17
C PRO A 208 -10.51 5.36 32.71
N GLY A 209 -9.39 5.05 33.39
CA GLY A 209 -9.12 3.72 33.97
C GLY A 209 -8.84 2.64 32.92
N ALA A 210 -8.40 3.01 31.72
CA ALA A 210 -8.09 2.06 30.65
C ALA A 210 -6.95 1.10 31.00
N ALA A 211 -5.90 1.60 31.67
CA ALA A 211 -4.75 0.78 32.07
C ALA A 211 -5.14 -0.31 33.07
N GLU A 212 -5.95 0.04 34.06
CA GLU A 212 -6.47 -0.93 35.06
C GLU A 212 -7.39 -1.96 34.40
N ARG A 213 -8.26 -1.53 33.47
CA ARG A 213 -9.12 -2.47 32.73
C ARG A 213 -8.31 -3.42 31.86
N PHE A 214 -7.29 -2.91 31.16
CA PHE A 214 -6.40 -3.73 30.34
C PHE A 214 -5.67 -4.77 31.18
N ALA A 215 -5.05 -4.36 32.29
CA ALA A 215 -4.34 -5.27 33.19
C ALA A 215 -5.26 -6.31 33.85
N ALA A 216 -6.52 -5.96 34.12
CA ALA A 216 -7.50 -6.89 34.68
C ALA A 216 -8.05 -7.88 33.62
N ALA A 217 -8.25 -7.44 32.38
CA ALA A 217 -8.79 -8.28 31.31
C ALA A 217 -7.70 -9.16 30.67
N GLU A 218 -6.47 -8.65 30.56
CA GLU A 218 -5.34 -9.29 29.89
C GLU A 218 -4.09 -9.35 30.79
N PRO A 219 -4.18 -10.03 31.97
CA PRO A 219 -3.10 -9.99 32.96
C PRO A 219 -1.78 -10.58 32.46
N GLU A 220 -1.84 -11.65 31.65
CA GLU A 220 -0.64 -12.28 31.10
C GLU A 220 0.06 -11.38 30.06
N LEU A 221 -0.72 -10.72 29.19
CA LEU A 221 -0.19 -9.77 28.22
C LEU A 221 0.43 -8.56 28.96
N ALA A 222 -0.27 -7.97 29.92
CA ALA A 222 0.22 -6.83 30.68
C ALA A 222 1.51 -7.15 31.46
N ALA A 223 1.57 -8.30 32.13
CA ALA A 223 2.76 -8.75 32.86
C ALA A 223 3.92 -9.05 31.89
N GLY A 224 3.64 -9.76 30.78
CA GLY A 224 4.65 -10.09 29.78
C GLY A 224 5.26 -8.86 29.10
N LEU A 225 4.47 -7.82 28.83
CA LEU A 225 4.97 -6.54 28.29
C LEU A 225 5.89 -5.84 29.29
N ALA A 226 5.54 -5.84 30.59
CA ALA A 226 6.40 -5.28 31.64
C ALA A 226 7.75 -6.04 31.75
N GLU A 227 7.71 -7.37 31.69
CA GLU A 227 8.93 -8.20 31.70
C GLU A 227 9.82 -7.94 30.47
N ILE A 228 9.23 -7.84 29.27
CA ILE A 228 9.97 -7.53 28.03
C ILE A 228 10.61 -6.14 28.15
N ARG A 229 9.87 -5.14 28.65
CA ARG A 229 10.39 -3.79 28.92
C ARG A 229 11.63 -3.83 29.80
N ASP A 230 11.53 -4.53 30.93
CA ASP A 230 12.61 -4.58 31.92
C ASP A 230 13.83 -5.35 31.37
N ALA A 231 13.61 -6.44 30.65
CA ALA A 231 14.66 -7.19 29.96
C ALA A 231 15.38 -6.33 28.91
N LEU A 232 14.65 -5.67 28.02
CA LEU A 232 15.22 -4.82 26.97
C LEU A 232 15.99 -3.62 27.56
N ARG A 233 15.44 -2.98 28.60
CA ARG A 233 16.09 -1.82 29.25
C ARG A 233 17.34 -2.21 30.03
N SER A 234 17.43 -3.42 30.55
CA SER A 234 18.62 -3.92 31.27
C SER A 234 19.76 -4.34 30.36
N ASP A 235 19.48 -4.70 29.11
CA ASP A 235 20.48 -5.05 28.10
C ASP A 235 20.95 -3.79 27.37
N ALA A 236 22.17 -3.36 27.64
CA ALA A 236 22.73 -2.12 27.10
C ALA A 236 22.91 -2.17 25.57
N ASP A 237 23.36 -3.33 25.05
CA ASP A 237 23.63 -3.49 23.62
C ASP A 237 22.33 -3.56 22.82
N LEU A 238 21.33 -4.31 23.32
CA LEU A 238 20.03 -4.40 22.71
C LEU A 238 19.30 -3.04 22.73
N ARG A 239 19.34 -2.34 23.86
CA ARG A 239 18.75 -1.00 24.00
C ARG A 239 19.36 -0.03 23.01
N GLU A 240 20.69 0.00 22.87
CA GLU A 240 21.36 0.89 21.93
C GLU A 240 21.05 0.52 20.47
N ARG A 241 21.00 -0.78 20.15
CA ARG A 241 20.57 -1.25 18.82
C ARG A 241 19.16 -0.77 18.50
N VAL A 242 18.21 -0.98 19.40
CA VAL A 242 16.82 -0.53 19.21
C VAL A 242 16.74 0.98 19.01
N ARG A 243 17.43 1.76 19.85
CA ARG A 243 17.45 3.22 19.74
C ARG A 243 17.95 3.66 18.35
N ARG A 244 19.10 3.15 17.92
CA ARG A 244 19.74 3.51 16.67
C ARG A 244 18.90 3.12 15.45
N LYS A 245 18.29 1.92 15.44
CA LYS A 245 17.47 1.43 14.32
C LYS A 245 16.19 2.26 14.09
N PHE A 246 15.69 2.97 15.09
CA PHE A 246 14.53 3.84 14.96
C PHE A 246 14.88 5.34 14.86
N GLU A 247 16.15 5.71 14.72
CA GLU A 247 16.58 7.06 14.32
C GLU A 247 16.31 7.32 12.83
N ILE A 248 16.18 6.26 12.03
CA ILE A 248 15.78 6.29 10.62
C ILE A 248 14.39 5.67 10.45
N LYS A 249 13.77 5.84 9.28
CA LYS A 249 12.52 5.13 8.96
C LYS A 249 12.77 3.62 9.03
N ASN A 250 11.96 2.91 9.80
CA ASN A 250 12.06 1.47 9.96
C ASN A 250 10.68 0.86 10.24
N THR A 251 10.25 -0.04 9.37
CA THR A 251 9.03 -0.85 9.52
C THR A 251 9.33 -2.35 9.42
N THR A 252 10.59 -2.75 9.66
CA THR A 252 11.00 -4.16 9.73
C THR A 252 10.76 -4.70 11.13
N GLY A 253 9.90 -5.69 11.28
CA GLY A 253 9.55 -6.27 12.57
C GLY A 253 8.64 -5.37 13.42
N TYR A 254 8.45 -5.72 14.70
CA TYR A 254 7.67 -4.87 15.62
C TYR A 254 8.51 -3.73 16.19
N ARG A 255 7.85 -2.61 16.49
CA ARG A 255 8.49 -1.38 17.00
C ARG A 255 8.96 -1.53 18.44
N LEU A 256 10.09 -2.17 18.67
CA LEU A 256 10.67 -2.41 19.98
C LEU A 256 11.01 -1.10 20.73
N CYS A 257 11.13 0.04 20.05
CA CYS A 257 11.30 1.33 20.74
C CYS A 257 10.13 1.68 21.65
N ALA A 258 8.94 1.10 21.46
CA ALA A 258 7.80 1.27 22.36
C ALA A 258 8.15 0.96 23.83
N PHE A 259 9.06 0.00 24.07
CA PHE A 259 9.53 -0.36 25.40
C PHE A 259 10.54 0.65 25.98
N LEU A 260 11.12 1.51 25.16
CA LEU A 260 11.98 2.60 25.60
C LEU A 260 11.18 3.88 25.85
N ASP A 261 10.09 4.08 25.06
CA ASP A 261 9.31 5.31 25.01
C ASP A 261 8.14 5.32 26.01
N ALA A 262 7.77 4.19 26.61
CA ALA A 262 6.65 4.08 27.53
C ALA A 262 6.94 3.14 28.71
N ASP A 263 6.35 3.45 29.88
CA ASP A 263 6.49 2.65 31.08
C ASP A 263 5.30 1.72 31.33
N GLU A 264 4.08 2.19 31.04
CA GLU A 264 2.84 1.47 31.29
C GLU A 264 2.57 0.43 30.19
N PRO A 265 2.20 -0.82 30.57
CA PRO A 265 1.95 -1.89 29.60
C PRO A 265 0.92 -1.53 28.53
N LEU A 266 -0.17 -0.85 28.86
CA LEU A 266 -1.18 -0.43 27.90
C LEU A 266 -0.60 0.57 26.88
N GLU A 267 0.18 1.53 27.36
CA GLU A 267 0.82 2.53 26.46
C GLU A 267 1.88 1.88 25.56
N ILE A 268 2.66 0.93 26.08
CA ILE A 268 3.58 0.12 25.29
C ILE A 268 2.80 -0.63 24.20
N PHE A 269 1.70 -1.29 24.55
CA PHE A 269 0.90 -2.06 23.61
C PHE A 269 0.25 -1.17 22.55
N ARG A 270 -0.32 -0.02 22.94
CA ARG A 270 -0.84 0.99 22.00
C ARG A 270 0.20 1.37 20.93
N ARG A 271 1.44 1.62 21.37
CA ARG A 271 2.55 1.96 20.49
C ARG A 271 2.99 0.79 19.61
N LEU A 272 2.98 -0.44 20.12
CA LEU A 272 3.28 -1.65 19.34
C LEU A 272 2.23 -1.94 18.26
N LEU A 273 0.98 -1.50 18.42
CA LEU A 273 -0.06 -1.67 17.40
C LEU A 273 0.23 -0.84 16.15
N VAL A 274 0.96 0.28 16.27
CA VAL A 274 1.41 1.06 15.12
C VAL A 274 2.58 0.34 14.44
N GLY A 275 2.38 -0.10 13.20
CA GLY A 275 3.35 -0.92 12.46
C GLY A 275 3.24 -2.43 12.75
N SER A 276 2.19 -2.89 13.42
CA SER A 276 1.97 -4.32 13.69
C SER A 276 1.32 -5.10 12.54
N GLU A 277 0.92 -4.41 11.48
CA GLU A 277 0.31 -4.98 10.27
C GLU A 277 -0.94 -5.86 10.55
N GLY A 278 -1.68 -5.54 11.63
CA GLY A 278 -2.88 -6.28 12.04
C GLY A 278 -2.61 -7.65 12.64
N THR A 279 -1.36 -7.95 13.02
CA THR A 279 -0.96 -9.26 13.55
C THR A 279 -1.06 -9.36 15.08
N LEU A 280 -1.29 -8.26 15.80
CA LEU A 280 -1.39 -8.23 17.26
C LEU A 280 -2.82 -7.97 17.75
N ALA A 281 -3.57 -7.10 17.06
CA ALA A 281 -4.96 -6.76 17.38
C ALA A 281 -5.62 -6.09 16.15
N PHE A 282 -6.94 -5.93 16.21
CA PHE A 282 -7.70 -5.11 15.28
C PHE A 282 -7.82 -3.68 15.81
N ILE A 283 -7.41 -2.68 15.02
CA ILE A 283 -7.58 -1.26 15.34
C ILE A 283 -8.96 -0.82 14.87
N ALA A 284 -9.86 -0.54 15.82
CA ALA A 284 -11.23 -0.14 15.56
C ALA A 284 -11.40 1.38 15.41
N GLU A 285 -10.52 2.17 16.04
CA GLU A 285 -10.54 3.63 16.00
C GLU A 285 -9.17 4.18 16.40
N ALA A 286 -8.77 5.31 15.80
CA ALA A 286 -7.55 6.04 16.17
C ALA A 286 -7.86 7.53 16.40
N VAL A 287 -7.26 8.11 17.43
CA VAL A 287 -7.23 9.56 17.64
C VAL A 287 -5.82 10.06 17.32
N PHE A 288 -5.74 10.98 16.37
CA PHE A 288 -4.48 11.61 15.97
C PHE A 288 -4.35 13.00 16.56
N GLU A 289 -3.14 13.35 16.93
CA GLU A 289 -2.69 14.75 16.98
C GLU A 289 -2.36 15.16 15.54
N THR A 290 -2.96 16.25 15.09
CA THR A 290 -2.80 16.76 13.74
C THR A 290 -1.56 17.66 13.66
N VAL A 291 -1.00 17.80 12.45
CA VAL A 291 0.13 18.70 12.21
C VAL A 291 -0.32 19.95 11.43
N PRO A 292 0.35 21.10 11.58
CA PRO A 292 0.05 22.29 10.78
C PRO A 292 0.25 21.99 9.29
N LYS A 293 -0.60 22.56 8.44
CA LYS A 293 -0.35 22.65 7.01
C LYS A 293 0.30 23.99 6.74
N PRO A 294 1.46 24.08 6.08
CA PRO A 294 2.06 25.37 5.72
C PRO A 294 1.07 26.24 4.96
N ALA A 295 1.02 27.54 5.29
CA ALA A 295 0.14 28.48 4.61
C ALA A 295 0.65 28.84 3.21
N ALA A 296 1.97 28.77 3.00
CA ALA A 296 2.63 29.01 1.75
C ALA A 296 3.65 27.89 1.45
N THR A 297 3.82 27.55 0.18
CA THR A 297 4.75 26.52 -0.29
C THR A 297 5.48 27.00 -1.53
N THR A 298 6.75 26.67 -1.64
CA THR A 298 7.55 26.84 -2.86
C THR A 298 8.23 25.52 -3.23
N LEU A 299 8.43 25.30 -4.54
CA LEU A 299 8.89 24.02 -5.06
C LEU A 299 9.80 24.22 -6.26
N ALA A 300 10.86 23.43 -6.37
CA ALA A 300 11.74 23.42 -7.56
C ALA A 300 12.17 22.00 -7.95
N TRP A 301 12.33 21.76 -9.26
CA TRP A 301 13.08 20.64 -9.79
C TRP A 301 14.52 21.07 -10.08
N VAL A 302 15.46 20.41 -9.43
CA VAL A 302 16.90 20.67 -9.59
C VAL A 302 17.56 19.44 -10.22
N HIS A 303 18.21 19.63 -11.36
CA HIS A 303 18.76 18.55 -12.18
C HIS A 303 20.27 18.47 -12.06
N PHE A 304 20.80 17.24 -12.00
CA PHE A 304 22.23 16.92 -11.86
C PHE A 304 22.65 15.87 -12.89
N ASP A 305 23.94 15.82 -13.21
CA ASP A 305 24.49 14.90 -14.20
C ASP A 305 24.42 13.43 -13.78
N SER A 306 24.39 13.16 -12.47
CA SER A 306 24.33 11.80 -11.90
C SER A 306 23.44 11.73 -10.66
N ILE A 307 23.13 10.50 -10.21
CA ILE A 307 22.40 10.25 -8.95
C ILE A 307 23.26 10.63 -7.74
N GLU A 308 24.57 10.42 -7.82
CA GLU A 308 25.53 10.77 -6.80
C GLU A 308 25.60 12.30 -6.60
N ASP A 309 25.65 13.07 -7.69
CA ASP A 309 25.63 14.53 -7.64
C ASP A 309 24.30 15.06 -7.12
N ALA A 310 23.17 14.42 -7.50
CA ALA A 310 21.85 14.79 -7.01
C ALA A 310 21.71 14.57 -5.50
N THR A 311 22.26 13.48 -4.97
CA THR A 311 22.10 13.14 -3.55
C THR A 311 23.10 13.83 -2.63
N ALA A 312 24.20 14.37 -3.17
CA ALA A 312 25.22 15.08 -2.39
C ALA A 312 24.68 16.27 -1.57
N PRO A 313 23.81 17.18 -2.10
CA PRO A 313 23.31 18.33 -1.35
C PRO A 313 22.18 18.01 -0.37
N VAL A 314 21.67 16.79 -0.31
CA VAL A 314 20.43 16.44 0.43
C VAL A 314 20.54 16.79 1.92
N GLY A 315 21.64 16.44 2.57
CA GLY A 315 21.84 16.73 3.99
C GLY A 315 21.82 18.24 4.31
N ASP A 316 22.46 19.04 3.47
CA ASP A 316 22.55 20.49 3.63
C ASP A 316 21.19 21.15 3.30
N LEU A 317 20.43 20.63 2.32
CA LEU A 317 19.07 21.11 2.03
C LEU A 317 18.10 20.82 3.19
N VAL A 318 18.20 19.67 3.82
CA VAL A 318 17.43 19.34 5.02
C VAL A 318 17.82 20.26 6.17
N ALA A 319 19.11 20.51 6.39
CA ALA A 319 19.59 21.44 7.40
C ALA A 319 19.16 22.91 7.12
N ALA A 320 18.97 23.27 5.85
CA ALA A 320 18.41 24.55 5.42
C ALA A 320 16.89 24.66 5.63
N GLY A 321 16.22 23.59 6.07
CA GLY A 321 14.79 23.58 6.41
C GLY A 321 13.87 23.14 5.28
N ALA A 322 14.37 22.42 4.25
CA ALA A 322 13.53 21.82 3.23
C ALA A 322 12.51 20.86 3.88
N THR A 323 11.23 21.01 3.54
CA THR A 323 10.14 20.16 4.06
C THR A 323 10.05 18.82 3.34
N ALA A 324 10.54 18.76 2.08
CA ALA A 324 10.75 17.54 1.33
C ALA A 324 11.94 17.69 0.38
N VAL A 325 12.70 16.61 0.20
CA VAL A 325 13.73 16.47 -0.85
C VAL A 325 13.54 15.09 -1.46
N GLU A 326 13.03 15.06 -2.69
CA GLU A 326 12.59 13.85 -3.37
C GLU A 326 13.51 13.55 -4.56
N LEU A 327 14.09 12.36 -4.60
CA LEU A 327 14.97 11.91 -5.68
C LEU A 327 14.17 11.26 -6.81
N MET A 328 14.45 11.63 -8.04
CA MET A 328 13.95 10.95 -9.26
C MET A 328 15.04 10.87 -10.33
N VAL A 329 15.08 9.73 -11.02
CA VAL A 329 15.98 9.53 -12.18
C VAL A 329 15.35 10.03 -13.49
N ALA A 330 16.18 10.44 -14.44
CA ALA A 330 15.75 10.98 -15.72
C ALA A 330 14.75 10.09 -16.49
N PRO A 331 14.90 8.76 -16.60
CA PRO A 331 13.92 7.93 -17.29
C PRO A 331 12.48 8.10 -16.80
N ALA A 332 12.28 8.28 -15.49
CA ALA A 332 10.96 8.51 -14.93
C ALA A 332 10.38 9.88 -15.33
N LEU A 333 11.20 10.92 -15.32
CA LEU A 333 10.81 12.27 -15.79
C LEU A 333 10.52 12.30 -17.29
N MET A 334 11.27 11.56 -18.09
CA MET A 334 11.04 11.43 -19.54
C MET A 334 9.69 10.75 -19.82
N VAL A 335 9.33 9.70 -19.06
CA VAL A 335 8.00 9.06 -19.17
C VAL A 335 6.90 10.02 -18.75
N ALA A 336 7.11 10.80 -17.69
CA ALA A 336 6.16 11.83 -17.25
C ALA A 336 5.94 12.87 -18.35
N ALA A 337 7.02 13.36 -18.98
CA ALA A 337 6.95 14.36 -20.05
C ALA A 337 6.18 13.88 -21.29
N ASN A 338 6.18 12.58 -21.56
CA ASN A 338 5.42 11.99 -22.66
C ASN A 338 3.98 11.62 -22.29
N SER A 339 3.63 11.62 -20.99
CA SER A 339 2.36 11.08 -20.51
C SER A 339 1.48 12.11 -19.80
N ILE A 340 2.07 13.12 -19.17
CA ILE A 340 1.37 14.10 -18.33
C ILE A 340 1.44 15.48 -19.02
N PRO A 341 0.30 16.02 -19.47
CA PRO A 341 0.27 17.37 -20.07
C PRO A 341 0.73 18.45 -19.08
N GLY A 342 1.46 19.44 -19.60
CA GLY A 342 1.95 20.57 -18.80
C GLY A 342 3.33 20.38 -18.18
N THR A 343 3.90 19.17 -18.24
CA THR A 343 5.28 18.93 -17.81
C THR A 343 6.28 19.66 -18.70
N PRO A 344 7.46 20.06 -18.18
CA PRO A 344 8.48 20.74 -18.96
C PRO A 344 8.94 19.93 -20.18
N GLU A 345 8.93 20.56 -21.37
CA GLU A 345 9.26 19.89 -22.63
C GLU A 345 10.70 19.34 -22.64
N TYR A 346 11.65 20.04 -22.00
CA TYR A 346 13.04 19.61 -21.93
C TYR A 346 13.25 18.29 -21.17
N TRP A 347 12.28 17.84 -20.39
CA TRP A 347 12.39 16.53 -19.72
C TRP A 347 12.45 15.37 -20.72
N LYS A 348 11.96 15.55 -21.94
CA LYS A 348 12.03 14.52 -22.99
C LYS A 348 13.45 14.23 -23.48
N GLU A 349 14.36 15.18 -23.25
CA GLU A 349 15.74 15.15 -23.75
C GLU A 349 16.77 15.08 -22.62
N LEU A 350 16.37 14.70 -21.40
CA LEU A 350 17.28 14.56 -20.28
C LEU A 350 18.33 13.46 -20.56
N PRO A 351 19.61 13.64 -20.16
CA PRO A 351 20.58 12.58 -20.20
C PRO A 351 20.12 11.38 -19.35
N LEU A 352 20.21 10.16 -19.87
CA LEU A 352 19.69 8.96 -19.20
C LEU A 352 20.30 8.71 -17.81
N GLU A 353 21.55 9.10 -17.60
CA GLU A 353 22.27 8.94 -16.33
C GLU A 353 21.96 10.05 -15.33
N SER A 354 21.26 11.11 -15.75
CA SER A 354 20.96 12.24 -14.90
C SER A 354 19.86 11.92 -13.89
N ALA A 355 19.89 12.67 -12.79
CA ALA A 355 18.88 12.61 -11.75
C ALA A 355 18.42 14.01 -11.36
N ALA A 356 17.29 14.09 -10.65
CA ALA A 356 16.76 15.36 -10.20
C ALA A 356 16.26 15.24 -8.75
N LEU A 357 16.34 16.36 -8.05
CA LEU A 357 15.67 16.56 -6.76
C LEU A 357 14.45 17.45 -6.94
N LEU A 358 13.32 17.05 -6.38
CA LEU A 358 12.19 17.93 -6.11
C LEU A 358 12.35 18.45 -4.68
N ILE A 359 12.56 19.76 -4.54
CA ILE A 359 12.84 20.41 -3.26
C ILE A 359 11.65 21.28 -2.89
N GLU A 360 11.08 21.06 -1.71
CA GLU A 360 9.95 21.85 -1.17
C GLU A 360 10.35 22.60 0.09
N PHE A 361 9.90 23.85 0.19
CA PHE A 361 9.86 24.60 1.44
C PHE A 361 8.43 25.01 1.75
N GLY A 362 8.06 24.92 3.03
CA GLY A 362 6.80 25.40 3.57
C GLY A 362 7.02 26.46 4.61
N ALA A 363 6.19 27.51 4.62
CA ALA A 363 6.26 28.60 5.59
C ALA A 363 4.86 29.14 5.94
N ASP A 364 4.79 29.98 6.97
CA ASP A 364 3.56 30.67 7.36
C ASP A 364 3.23 31.86 6.44
N ASP A 365 4.24 32.36 5.70
CA ASP A 365 4.09 33.49 4.77
C ASP A 365 5.14 33.44 3.63
N ILE A 366 5.03 34.40 2.72
CA ILE A 366 5.91 34.54 1.54
C ILE A 366 7.34 34.93 1.93
N ASP A 367 7.52 35.67 3.01
CA ASP A 367 8.86 36.12 3.46
C ASP A 367 9.64 34.90 4.00
N GLY A 368 8.98 34.02 4.73
CA GLY A 368 9.56 32.75 5.17
C GLY A 368 9.97 31.84 4.01
N LEU A 369 9.20 31.79 2.91
CA LEU A 369 9.60 31.05 1.70
C LEU A 369 10.87 31.63 1.07
N ALA A 370 10.99 32.96 0.99
CA ALA A 370 12.17 33.61 0.41
C ALA A 370 13.47 33.30 1.20
N VAL A 371 13.36 33.10 2.51
CA VAL A 371 14.48 32.66 3.35
C VAL A 371 14.90 31.23 2.99
N GLY A 372 13.92 30.31 2.83
CA GLY A 372 14.19 28.93 2.43
C GLY A 372 14.80 28.83 1.03
N GLU A 373 14.26 29.56 0.06
CA GLU A 373 14.78 29.63 -1.32
C GLU A 373 16.23 30.12 -1.35
N ALA A 374 16.53 31.20 -0.63
CA ALA A 374 17.89 31.74 -0.55
C ALA A 374 18.88 30.79 0.14
N ALA A 375 18.43 30.06 1.16
CA ALA A 375 19.24 29.03 1.81
C ALA A 375 19.54 27.86 0.86
N ALA A 376 18.53 27.41 0.07
CA ALA A 376 18.71 26.38 -0.93
C ALA A 376 19.67 26.82 -2.05
N ASP A 377 19.55 28.06 -2.55
CA ASP A 377 20.47 28.61 -3.55
C ASP A 377 21.91 28.58 -3.04
N GLY A 378 22.15 28.98 -1.78
CA GLY A 378 23.47 28.93 -1.17
C GLY A 378 24.06 27.52 -1.08
N VAL A 379 23.23 26.50 -0.78
CA VAL A 379 23.66 25.09 -0.81
C VAL A 379 23.98 24.66 -2.24
N LEU A 380 23.10 24.94 -3.20
CA LEU A 380 23.19 24.46 -4.58
C LEU A 380 24.33 25.11 -5.38
N GLU A 381 24.78 26.32 -5.03
CA GLU A 381 25.98 26.96 -5.63
C GLU A 381 27.24 26.05 -5.56
N GLY A 382 27.36 25.28 -4.46
CA GLY A 382 28.46 24.33 -4.26
C GLY A 382 28.37 23.04 -5.09
N HIS A 383 27.18 22.67 -5.56
CA HIS A 383 26.87 21.36 -6.17
C HIS A 383 26.61 21.38 -7.69
N LYS A 384 26.63 22.55 -8.32
CA LYS A 384 26.59 22.75 -9.78
C LYS A 384 25.49 21.98 -10.52
N PRO A 385 24.22 22.24 -10.24
CA PRO A 385 23.15 21.67 -11.03
C PRO A 385 23.30 22.08 -12.50
N PHE A 386 22.99 21.20 -13.47
CA PHE A 386 23.21 21.50 -14.88
C PHE A 386 22.17 22.45 -15.48
N ARG A 387 21.12 22.81 -14.73
CA ARG A 387 20.16 23.85 -15.06
C ARG A 387 19.99 24.81 -13.90
N LEU A 388 19.64 26.05 -14.25
CA LEU A 388 19.26 27.05 -13.22
C LEU A 388 18.06 26.54 -12.43
N VAL A 389 18.13 26.77 -11.13
CA VAL A 389 17.05 26.47 -10.20
C VAL A 389 16.01 27.58 -10.32
N ASP A 390 14.74 27.21 -10.45
CA ASP A 390 13.62 28.14 -10.53
C ASP A 390 12.52 27.64 -9.58
N PHE A 391 12.46 28.28 -8.41
CA PHE A 391 11.45 27.99 -7.43
C PHE A 391 10.10 28.58 -7.85
N THR A 392 9.07 27.73 -7.90
CA THR A 392 7.71 28.15 -8.22
C THR A 392 6.84 28.22 -6.97
N ARG A 393 5.98 29.23 -6.91
CA ARG A 393 4.92 29.38 -5.90
C ARG A 393 3.53 29.27 -6.54
N ASP A 394 3.49 28.99 -7.85
CA ASP A 394 2.23 28.80 -8.58
C ASP A 394 1.57 27.47 -8.19
N PRO A 395 0.34 27.50 -7.61
CA PRO A 395 -0.31 26.30 -7.08
C PRO A 395 -0.55 25.21 -8.13
N GLU A 396 -0.83 25.58 -9.39
CA GLU A 396 -1.10 24.62 -10.46
C GLU A 396 0.19 23.87 -10.85
N THR A 397 1.32 24.59 -10.91
CA THR A 397 2.64 24.01 -11.19
C THR A 397 3.11 23.13 -10.02
N ILE A 398 2.89 23.56 -8.76
CA ILE A 398 3.20 22.76 -7.58
C ILE A 398 2.41 21.45 -7.60
N GLU A 399 1.09 21.52 -7.86
CA GLU A 399 0.25 20.33 -7.95
C GLU A 399 0.70 19.40 -9.08
N LEU A 400 1.06 19.96 -10.25
CA LEU A 400 1.59 19.18 -11.36
C LEU A 400 2.88 18.44 -11.00
N PHE A 401 3.83 19.10 -10.34
CA PHE A 401 5.11 18.52 -9.97
C PHE A 401 4.96 17.42 -8.93
N TRP A 402 4.09 17.62 -7.94
CA TRP A 402 3.75 16.56 -6.98
C TRP A 402 3.03 15.39 -7.66
N ARG A 403 2.10 15.65 -8.57
CA ARG A 403 1.42 14.58 -9.34
C ARG A 403 2.43 13.72 -10.13
N VAL A 404 3.48 14.33 -10.68
CA VAL A 404 4.57 13.58 -11.33
C VAL A 404 5.28 12.70 -10.32
N ARG A 405 5.64 13.25 -9.14
CA ARG A 405 6.36 12.51 -8.10
C ARG A 405 5.52 11.36 -7.51
N GLU A 406 4.29 11.62 -7.19
CA GLU A 406 3.34 10.63 -6.64
C GLU A 406 2.97 9.56 -7.66
N GLY A 407 2.93 9.93 -8.95
CA GLY A 407 2.65 9.04 -10.07
C GLY A 407 3.79 8.09 -10.46
N LEU A 408 4.92 8.09 -9.77
CA LEU A 408 6.14 7.33 -10.13
C LEU A 408 5.86 5.85 -10.42
N HIS A 409 5.09 5.18 -9.56
CA HIS A 409 4.73 3.76 -9.73
C HIS A 409 3.98 3.50 -11.04
N GLY A 410 3.06 4.41 -11.39
CA GLY A 410 2.35 4.36 -12.65
C GLY A 410 3.25 4.62 -13.85
N LEU A 411 4.13 5.61 -13.75
CA LEU A 411 5.03 5.99 -14.84
C LEU A 411 5.99 4.84 -15.20
N ILE A 412 6.66 4.25 -14.19
CA ILE A 412 7.56 3.12 -14.42
C ILE A 412 6.78 1.83 -14.74
N GLY A 413 5.59 1.66 -14.16
CA GLY A 413 4.71 0.53 -14.49
C GLY A 413 4.35 0.44 -15.97
N ARG A 414 4.36 1.56 -16.72
CA ARG A 414 4.18 1.59 -18.20
C ARG A 414 5.37 1.01 -18.96
N LEU A 415 6.57 1.06 -18.38
CA LEU A 415 7.79 0.52 -19.01
C LEU A 415 7.92 -1.00 -18.78
N ARG A 416 7.08 -1.56 -17.93
CA ARG A 416 7.08 -2.97 -17.57
C ARG A 416 6.74 -3.84 -18.79
N PRO A 417 7.54 -4.87 -19.12
CA PRO A 417 7.18 -5.84 -20.13
C PRO A 417 5.83 -6.53 -19.80
N PRO A 418 4.97 -6.81 -20.78
CA PRO A 418 3.76 -7.60 -20.55
C PRO A 418 4.10 -8.96 -19.89
N GLY A 419 3.21 -9.46 -19.04
CA GLY A 419 3.41 -10.72 -18.32
C GLY A 419 4.20 -10.61 -17.01
N THR A 420 5.03 -9.58 -16.84
CA THR A 420 5.85 -9.42 -15.63
C THR A 420 5.06 -8.86 -14.44
N ALA A 421 5.48 -9.16 -13.22
CA ALA A 421 5.01 -8.48 -12.01
C ALA A 421 5.59 -7.05 -11.91
N LEU A 422 5.03 -6.21 -11.06
CA LEU A 422 5.69 -4.99 -10.59
C LEU A 422 5.85 -5.10 -9.08
N ILE A 423 7.08 -5.16 -8.62
CA ILE A 423 7.42 -5.12 -7.20
C ILE A 423 8.00 -3.73 -6.91
N VAL A 424 7.47 -3.08 -5.90
CA VAL A 424 7.96 -1.79 -5.44
C VAL A 424 8.57 -1.99 -4.07
N GLU A 425 9.87 -1.90 -4.02
CA GLU A 425 10.67 -2.08 -2.82
C GLU A 425 11.09 -0.74 -2.22
N ASP A 426 11.34 -0.75 -0.92
CA ASP A 426 11.94 0.37 -0.24
C ASP A 426 12.94 -0.10 0.83
N VAL A 427 13.97 0.69 1.01
CA VAL A 427 14.97 0.49 2.05
C VAL A 427 15.29 1.84 2.68
N CYS A 428 15.88 1.84 3.88
CA CYS A 428 16.35 3.07 4.50
C CYS A 428 17.80 2.92 4.95
N VAL A 429 18.59 3.95 4.65
CA VAL A 429 19.96 4.07 5.13
C VAL A 429 20.10 5.37 5.93
N PRO A 430 21.13 5.54 6.77
CA PRO A 430 21.41 6.82 7.38
C PRO A 430 21.46 7.93 6.31
N PRO A 431 20.72 9.05 6.46
CA PRO A 431 20.62 10.08 5.40
C PRO A 431 21.98 10.60 4.90
N ALA A 432 22.98 10.67 5.75
CA ALA A 432 24.35 11.09 5.38
C ALA A 432 25.06 10.12 4.40
N ARG A 433 24.55 8.90 4.22
CA ARG A 433 25.13 7.87 3.34
C ARG A 433 24.25 7.55 2.13
N ILE A 434 23.23 8.36 1.88
CA ILE A 434 22.25 8.08 0.82
C ILE A 434 22.90 8.09 -0.58
N ALA A 435 23.90 8.93 -0.81
CA ALA A 435 24.59 9.03 -2.10
C ALA A 435 25.30 7.72 -2.47
N GLU A 436 26.08 7.18 -1.53
CA GLU A 436 26.79 5.91 -1.72
C GLU A 436 25.78 4.77 -1.93
N ALA A 437 24.78 4.68 -1.05
CA ALA A 437 23.77 3.63 -1.09
C ALA A 437 22.95 3.64 -2.40
N ALA A 438 22.58 4.82 -2.91
CA ALA A 438 21.85 4.94 -4.17
C ALA A 438 22.68 4.48 -5.38
N GLY A 439 23.99 4.79 -5.40
CA GLY A 439 24.92 4.33 -6.43
C GLY A 439 25.07 2.80 -6.40
N GLU A 440 25.40 2.23 -5.24
CA GLU A 440 25.59 0.78 -5.08
C GLU A 440 24.28 -0.01 -5.35
N LEU A 441 23.13 0.52 -4.94
CA LEU A 441 21.82 -0.09 -5.25
C LEU A 441 21.55 -0.08 -6.76
N ARG A 442 21.88 0.98 -7.47
CA ARG A 442 21.75 1.05 -8.93
C ARG A 442 22.65 0.00 -9.61
N GLU A 443 23.90 -0.15 -9.15
CA GLU A 443 24.80 -1.18 -9.65
C GLU A 443 24.27 -2.59 -9.38
N LEU A 444 23.74 -2.85 -8.19
CA LEU A 444 23.15 -4.13 -7.81
C LEU A 444 21.95 -4.49 -8.70
N LEU A 445 21.05 -3.54 -8.97
CA LEU A 445 19.94 -3.71 -9.89
C LEU A 445 20.43 -4.09 -11.30
N GLY A 446 21.41 -3.34 -11.82
CA GLY A 446 22.02 -3.60 -13.13
C GLY A 446 22.69 -4.96 -13.22
N ALA A 447 23.44 -5.38 -12.19
CA ALA A 447 24.11 -6.68 -12.13
C ALA A 447 23.14 -7.87 -12.20
N HIS A 448 21.91 -7.69 -11.67
CA HIS A 448 20.83 -8.69 -11.75
C HIS A 448 19.88 -8.50 -12.95
N GLY A 449 20.22 -7.58 -13.89
CA GLY A 449 19.42 -7.36 -15.10
C GLY A 449 18.05 -6.73 -14.85
N PHE A 450 17.88 -6.03 -13.73
CA PHE A 450 16.69 -5.21 -13.46
C PHE A 450 16.87 -3.78 -13.96
N LEU A 451 15.77 -3.08 -14.17
CA LEU A 451 15.81 -1.65 -14.51
C LEU A 451 16.46 -0.88 -13.35
N ALA A 452 17.59 -0.23 -13.62
CA ALA A 452 18.37 0.49 -12.62
C ALA A 452 17.75 1.85 -12.24
N GLY A 453 16.45 1.85 -11.92
CA GLY A 453 15.70 3.04 -11.51
C GLY A 453 15.60 3.15 -10.00
N VAL A 454 16.31 4.11 -9.40
CA VAL A 454 16.24 4.44 -7.98
C VAL A 454 15.58 5.80 -7.82
N ALA A 455 14.64 5.88 -6.89
CA ALA A 455 13.95 7.11 -6.50
C ALA A 455 13.75 7.08 -4.97
N GLY A 456 13.24 8.15 -4.36
CA GLY A 456 12.93 8.02 -2.94
C GLY A 456 12.81 9.35 -2.20
N HIS A 457 12.50 9.22 -0.91
CA HIS A 457 12.45 10.31 0.04
C HIS A 457 13.85 10.58 0.57
N ALA A 458 14.65 11.29 -0.25
CA ALA A 458 16.08 11.45 0.00
C ALA A 458 16.35 12.14 1.35
N SER A 459 15.49 13.10 1.74
CA SER A 459 15.57 13.76 3.06
C SER A 459 15.54 12.80 4.25
N ALA A 460 14.93 11.62 4.09
CA ALA A 460 14.79 10.62 5.14
C ALA A 460 15.74 9.41 4.97
N GLY A 461 16.62 9.41 3.96
CA GLY A 461 17.46 8.26 3.65
C GLY A 461 16.71 7.06 3.04
N ASN A 462 15.47 7.26 2.62
CA ASN A 462 14.59 6.22 2.11
C ASN A 462 14.68 6.15 0.58
N LEU A 463 15.09 4.99 0.07
CA LEU A 463 15.24 4.70 -1.36
C LEU A 463 14.17 3.71 -1.81
N HIS A 464 13.53 4.03 -2.94
CA HIS A 464 12.58 3.15 -3.65
C HIS A 464 13.20 2.66 -4.95
N PHE A 465 12.91 1.42 -5.30
CA PHE A 465 13.27 0.84 -6.58
C PHE A 465 12.22 -0.17 -7.03
N MET A 466 12.29 -0.60 -8.28
CA MET A 466 11.27 -1.45 -8.87
C MET A 466 11.90 -2.66 -9.55
N LEU A 467 11.27 -3.82 -9.34
CA LEU A 467 11.63 -5.07 -9.99
C LEU A 467 10.49 -5.50 -10.89
N THR A 468 10.81 -6.10 -12.04
CA THR A 468 9.83 -6.55 -13.03
C THR A 468 10.07 -8.03 -13.43
N PRO A 469 10.05 -8.98 -12.48
CA PRO A 469 10.21 -10.40 -12.79
C PRO A 469 8.95 -10.98 -13.45
N ASP A 470 9.12 -11.98 -14.29
CA ASP A 470 8.05 -12.85 -14.75
C ASP A 470 8.00 -14.11 -13.88
N PHE A 471 7.13 -14.14 -12.91
CA PHE A 471 6.99 -15.27 -11.99
C PHE A 471 6.37 -16.54 -12.62
N ALA A 472 6.04 -16.52 -13.92
CA ALA A 472 5.79 -17.73 -14.67
C ALA A 472 7.08 -18.44 -15.10
N GLN A 473 8.25 -17.78 -14.97
CA GLN A 473 9.57 -18.31 -15.34
C GLN A 473 10.37 -18.63 -14.07
N PRO A 474 10.81 -19.90 -13.89
CA PRO A 474 11.64 -20.29 -12.74
C PRO A 474 12.94 -19.47 -12.61
N GLU A 475 13.56 -19.12 -13.72
CA GLU A 475 14.80 -18.35 -13.77
C GLU A 475 14.63 -16.93 -13.20
N ASP A 476 13.46 -16.34 -13.35
CA ASP A 476 13.14 -15.02 -12.77
C ASP A 476 12.90 -15.11 -11.27
N ILE A 477 12.38 -16.23 -10.77
CA ILE A 477 12.25 -16.49 -9.32
C ILE A 477 13.64 -16.63 -8.70
N GLU A 478 14.54 -17.41 -9.30
CA GLU A 478 15.93 -17.56 -8.84
C GLU A 478 16.68 -16.22 -8.87
N ARG A 479 16.49 -15.43 -9.93
CA ARG A 479 17.06 -14.07 -10.05
C ARG A 479 16.53 -13.14 -8.96
N TYR A 480 15.25 -13.18 -8.66
CA TYR A 480 14.63 -12.41 -7.59
C TYR A 480 15.19 -12.81 -6.22
N GLU A 481 15.29 -14.10 -5.91
CA GLU A 481 15.88 -14.60 -4.66
C GLU A 481 17.32 -14.16 -4.49
N SER A 482 18.14 -14.30 -5.55
CA SER A 482 19.53 -13.87 -5.56
C SER A 482 19.68 -12.37 -5.32
N PHE A 483 18.83 -11.57 -5.98
CA PHE A 483 18.81 -10.11 -5.77
C PHE A 483 18.43 -9.76 -4.33
N MET A 484 17.37 -10.37 -3.78
CA MET A 484 16.90 -10.09 -2.41
C MET A 484 17.98 -10.42 -1.37
N THR A 485 18.70 -11.52 -1.54
CA THR A 485 19.83 -11.87 -0.66
C THR A 485 20.93 -10.82 -0.72
N ALA A 486 21.34 -10.42 -1.92
CA ALA A 486 22.37 -9.41 -2.11
C ALA A 486 21.93 -8.01 -1.60
N LEU A 487 20.65 -7.66 -1.74
CA LEU A 487 20.08 -6.44 -1.19
C LEU A 487 20.16 -6.42 0.34
N VAL A 488 19.79 -7.52 0.98
CA VAL A 488 19.84 -7.66 2.45
C VAL A 488 21.27 -7.45 2.94
N ASP A 489 22.26 -8.08 2.30
CA ASP A 489 23.67 -7.92 2.65
C ASP A 489 24.16 -6.48 2.42
N LEU A 490 23.79 -5.86 1.29
CA LEU A 490 24.14 -4.47 0.99
C LEU A 490 23.61 -3.52 2.07
N ILE A 491 22.33 -3.60 2.40
CA ILE A 491 21.70 -2.66 3.32
C ILE A 491 22.15 -2.86 4.77
N LEU A 492 22.26 -4.12 5.21
CA LEU A 492 22.58 -4.40 6.61
C LEU A 492 24.08 -4.33 6.89
N ASP A 493 24.92 -4.96 6.09
CA ASP A 493 26.35 -5.01 6.31
C ASP A 493 27.06 -3.73 5.83
N GLY A 494 26.59 -3.14 4.72
CA GLY A 494 27.13 -1.90 4.18
C GLY A 494 26.74 -0.65 4.97
N TYR A 495 25.50 -0.56 5.43
CA TYR A 495 24.93 0.68 5.94
C TYR A 495 24.31 0.59 7.35
N ASP A 496 24.16 -0.60 7.94
CA ASP A 496 23.34 -0.83 9.16
C ASP A 496 21.93 -0.22 9.02
N GLY A 497 21.40 -0.27 7.80
CA GLY A 497 20.14 0.34 7.40
C GLY A 497 18.92 -0.46 7.83
N SER A 498 17.75 -0.12 7.30
CA SER A 498 16.50 -0.86 7.46
C SER A 498 16.07 -1.47 6.13
N LEU A 499 15.64 -2.73 6.17
CA LEU A 499 15.16 -3.46 5.00
C LEU A 499 13.79 -2.97 4.52
N LYS A 500 13.03 -2.28 5.39
CA LYS A 500 11.76 -1.61 5.06
C LYS A 500 11.67 -0.27 5.77
N ALA A 501 11.58 0.80 4.98
CA ALA A 501 11.42 2.14 5.52
C ALA A 501 9.96 2.41 5.92
N GLU A 502 9.00 2.15 5.00
CA GLU A 502 7.60 2.52 5.16
C GLU A 502 6.58 1.52 4.59
N HIS A 503 7.00 0.56 3.74
CA HIS A 503 6.07 -0.40 3.11
C HIS A 503 5.61 -1.52 4.05
N GLY A 504 6.20 -1.64 5.23
CA GLY A 504 5.96 -2.72 6.19
C GLY A 504 6.75 -3.99 5.86
N THR A 505 6.90 -4.85 6.84
CA THR A 505 7.60 -6.13 6.69
C THR A 505 6.88 -7.08 5.76
N GLY A 506 5.56 -7.24 5.97
CA GLY A 506 4.72 -8.18 5.24
C GLY A 506 5.20 -9.62 5.31
N VAL A 507 4.90 -10.37 4.26
CA VAL A 507 5.46 -11.71 3.99
C VAL A 507 6.84 -11.58 3.34
N ASN A 508 7.04 -10.49 2.59
CA ASN A 508 8.22 -10.26 1.77
C ASN A 508 9.52 -10.20 2.59
N MET A 509 9.53 -9.43 3.69
CA MET A 509 10.72 -9.26 4.54
C MET A 509 10.69 -10.07 5.84
N ALA A 510 9.61 -10.79 6.12
CA ALA A 510 9.50 -11.61 7.31
C ALA A 510 10.68 -12.59 7.54
N PRO A 511 11.24 -13.26 6.50
CA PRO A 511 12.36 -14.18 6.69
C PRO A 511 13.67 -13.46 7.05
N PHE A 512 13.79 -12.16 6.80
CA PHE A 512 15.02 -11.38 7.02
C PHE A 512 14.99 -10.56 8.33
N VAL A 513 13.91 -10.62 9.12
CA VAL A 513 13.79 -9.86 10.38
C VAL A 513 14.91 -10.22 11.35
N GLU A 514 15.25 -11.51 11.51
CA GLU A 514 16.34 -11.92 12.39
C GLU A 514 17.71 -11.44 11.87
N ARG A 515 17.90 -11.36 10.55
CA ARG A 515 19.13 -10.84 9.95
C ARG A 515 19.32 -9.35 10.27
N GLU A 516 18.24 -8.55 10.28
CA GLU A 516 18.29 -7.15 10.64
C GLU A 516 18.41 -6.92 12.16
N TRP A 517 17.65 -7.65 12.97
CA TRP A 517 17.50 -7.36 14.39
C TRP A 517 18.40 -8.21 15.30
N GLY A 518 18.84 -9.38 14.83
CA GLY A 518 19.53 -10.39 15.61
C GLY A 518 18.57 -11.24 16.45
N ALA A 519 19.04 -12.40 16.92
CA ALA A 519 18.24 -13.41 17.58
C ALA A 519 17.54 -12.89 18.85
N ALA A 520 18.23 -12.09 19.68
CA ALA A 520 17.67 -11.58 20.95
C ALA A 520 16.46 -10.67 20.73
N ALA A 521 16.54 -9.71 19.81
CA ALA A 521 15.43 -8.82 19.49
C ALA A 521 14.27 -9.59 18.82
N THR A 522 14.58 -10.50 17.91
CA THR A 522 13.58 -11.31 17.21
C THR A 522 12.83 -12.24 18.16
N GLU A 523 13.48 -12.81 19.14
CA GLU A 523 12.82 -13.61 20.17
C GLU A 523 11.85 -12.77 21.03
N LEU A 524 12.19 -11.51 21.33
CA LEU A 524 11.24 -10.58 21.98
C LEU A 524 10.04 -10.31 21.07
N MET A 525 10.23 -10.15 19.76
CA MET A 525 9.12 -9.98 18.81
C MET A 525 8.21 -11.22 18.76
N TRP A 526 8.76 -12.42 18.76
CA TRP A 526 7.98 -13.66 18.85
C TRP A 526 7.23 -13.75 20.18
N ARG A 527 7.83 -13.33 21.27
CA ARG A 527 7.18 -13.29 22.59
C ARG A 527 6.01 -12.29 22.61
N ILE A 528 6.18 -11.09 22.01
CA ILE A 528 5.10 -10.12 21.85
C ILE A 528 3.93 -10.73 21.06
N LYS A 529 4.22 -11.37 19.93
CA LYS A 529 3.21 -12.06 19.11
C LYS A 529 2.47 -13.13 19.91
N GLY A 530 3.19 -14.00 20.64
CA GLY A 530 2.60 -15.06 21.43
C GLY A 530 1.76 -14.58 22.63
N LEU A 531 2.08 -13.40 23.18
CA LEU A 531 1.29 -12.78 24.26
C LEU A 531 -0.01 -12.15 23.71
N ALA A 532 0.04 -11.49 22.56
CA ALA A 532 -1.11 -10.81 21.97
C ALA A 532 -2.04 -11.76 21.20
N ASP A 533 -1.49 -12.75 20.53
CA ASP A 533 -2.19 -13.73 19.70
C ASP A 533 -1.63 -15.15 19.97
N PRO A 534 -1.96 -15.74 21.11
CA PRO A 534 -1.39 -17.03 21.53
C PRO A 534 -1.73 -18.20 20.61
N ASP A 535 -2.86 -18.11 19.88
CA ASP A 535 -3.30 -19.13 18.92
C ASP A 535 -2.74 -18.88 17.50
N GLY A 536 -2.06 -17.76 17.26
CA GLY A 536 -1.38 -17.45 16.02
C GLY A 536 -2.32 -17.25 14.82
N VAL A 537 -3.54 -16.80 15.03
CA VAL A 537 -4.57 -16.69 13.97
C VAL A 537 -4.51 -15.37 13.19
N LEU A 538 -4.01 -14.29 13.79
CA LEU A 538 -3.93 -12.98 13.15
C LEU A 538 -2.72 -12.88 12.20
N GLY A 539 -2.96 -12.84 10.90
CA GLY A 539 -1.95 -12.65 9.87
C GLY A 539 -0.73 -13.59 10.01
N PRO A 540 -0.91 -14.92 10.11
CA PRO A 540 0.21 -15.83 10.31
C PRO A 540 1.24 -15.71 9.18
N GLY A 541 2.51 -15.58 9.56
CA GLY A 541 3.62 -15.41 8.63
C GLY A 541 3.84 -13.98 8.12
N VAL A 542 2.99 -13.03 8.52
CA VAL A 542 3.19 -11.59 8.32
C VAL A 542 4.02 -11.04 9.49
N VAL A 543 4.94 -10.15 9.23
CA VAL A 543 5.95 -9.58 10.14
C VAL A 543 7.00 -10.58 10.60
N LEU A 544 6.57 -11.76 11.05
CA LEU A 544 7.46 -12.81 11.56
C LEU A 544 7.16 -14.14 10.88
N ASN A 545 8.19 -14.79 10.34
CA ASN A 545 8.07 -16.11 9.73
C ASN A 545 9.34 -16.93 10.02
N ARG A 546 9.17 -18.23 10.31
CA ARG A 546 10.30 -19.15 10.52
C ARG A 546 10.74 -19.86 9.23
N ASP A 547 9.93 -19.78 8.16
CA ASP A 547 10.30 -20.29 6.85
C ASP A 547 11.17 -19.25 6.12
N PRO A 548 12.45 -19.55 5.85
CA PRO A 548 13.36 -18.63 5.18
C PRO A 548 12.98 -18.37 3.72
N ALA A 549 12.12 -19.20 3.11
CA ALA A 549 11.68 -19.10 1.73
C ALA A 549 10.25 -18.55 1.58
N CYS A 550 9.61 -18.09 2.67
CA CYS A 550 8.21 -17.66 2.64
C CYS A 550 7.95 -16.52 1.63
N HIS A 551 8.95 -15.66 1.37
CA HIS A 551 8.87 -14.57 0.39
C HIS A 551 8.81 -15.06 -1.08
N LEU A 552 9.15 -16.31 -1.33
CA LEU A 552 9.04 -16.96 -2.65
C LEU A 552 7.76 -17.77 -2.82
N ALA A 553 6.94 -17.88 -1.76
CA ALA A 553 5.68 -18.61 -1.80
C ALA A 553 4.54 -17.72 -2.30
N ASN A 554 3.56 -18.30 -2.98
CA ASN A 554 2.35 -17.64 -3.45
C ASN A 554 2.61 -16.41 -4.35
N LEU A 555 3.70 -16.40 -5.09
CA LEU A 555 4.01 -15.37 -6.07
C LEU A 555 2.95 -15.32 -7.18
N LYS A 556 2.56 -14.11 -7.53
CA LYS A 556 1.47 -13.83 -8.48
C LYS A 556 2.00 -13.76 -9.90
N THR A 557 1.47 -14.59 -10.80
CA THR A 557 1.67 -14.41 -12.23
C THR A 557 0.77 -13.28 -12.76
N THR A 558 1.15 -12.69 -13.89
CA THR A 558 0.43 -11.56 -14.49
C THR A 558 0.03 -11.90 -15.93
N PRO A 559 -0.95 -12.79 -16.15
CA PRO A 559 -1.37 -13.15 -17.49
C PRO A 559 -1.89 -11.93 -18.25
N GLU A 560 -1.61 -11.91 -19.55
CA GLU A 560 -2.18 -10.91 -20.45
C GLU A 560 -3.69 -11.08 -20.58
N ILE A 561 -4.37 -9.98 -20.62
CA ILE A 561 -5.81 -9.88 -20.84
C ILE A 561 -6.06 -8.85 -21.96
N GLU A 562 -7.20 -8.16 -21.97
CA GLU A 562 -7.44 -7.09 -22.94
C GLU A 562 -6.32 -6.03 -22.88
N GLU A 563 -5.87 -5.57 -24.05
CA GLU A 563 -4.74 -4.64 -24.21
C GLU A 563 -4.86 -3.41 -23.28
N GLU A 564 -6.09 -2.85 -23.18
CA GLU A 564 -6.36 -1.68 -22.36
C GLU A 564 -6.13 -1.90 -20.86
N ALA A 565 -6.13 -3.15 -20.39
CA ALA A 565 -6.05 -3.50 -18.97
C ALA A 565 -4.79 -4.32 -18.59
N THR A 566 -4.06 -4.85 -19.56
CA THR A 566 -2.88 -5.71 -19.34
C THR A 566 -1.80 -5.03 -18.47
N ALA A 567 -1.59 -3.73 -18.64
CA ALA A 567 -0.61 -2.97 -17.87
C ALA A 567 -0.98 -2.75 -16.38
N CYS A 568 -2.17 -3.17 -15.92
CA CYS A 568 -2.63 -2.94 -14.55
C CYS A 568 -1.68 -3.55 -13.51
N VAL A 569 -1.34 -2.77 -12.48
CA VAL A 569 -0.52 -3.19 -11.34
C VAL A 569 -1.33 -3.41 -10.05
N GLU A 570 -2.66 -3.39 -10.15
CA GLU A 570 -3.61 -3.64 -9.06
C GLU A 570 -3.47 -2.72 -7.84
N CYS A 571 -2.95 -1.51 -8.02
CA CYS A 571 -2.69 -0.53 -6.96
C CYS A 571 -3.95 0.01 -6.25
N GLY A 572 -5.13 0.04 -6.92
CA GLY A 572 -6.41 0.41 -6.30
C GLY A 572 -6.85 1.87 -6.47
N PHE A 573 -6.09 2.78 -7.09
CA PHE A 573 -6.48 4.19 -7.29
C PHE A 573 -7.84 4.38 -7.97
N CYS A 574 -8.26 3.44 -8.79
CA CYS A 574 -9.54 3.46 -9.48
C CYS A 574 -10.75 3.08 -8.60
N GLU A 575 -10.55 2.51 -7.39
CA GLU A 575 -11.65 2.00 -6.57
C GLU A 575 -12.52 3.10 -5.94
N PRO A 576 -11.96 4.16 -5.29
CA PRO A 576 -12.77 5.18 -4.64
C PRO A 576 -13.68 5.98 -5.58
N VAL A 577 -13.26 6.12 -6.86
CA VAL A 577 -14.00 6.91 -7.85
C VAL A 577 -15.05 6.11 -8.62
N CYS A 578 -15.04 4.76 -8.50
CA CYS A 578 -15.96 3.90 -9.23
C CYS A 578 -17.40 4.01 -8.68
N PRO A 579 -18.41 4.35 -9.51
CA PRO A 579 -19.80 4.37 -9.07
C PRO A 579 -20.32 3.01 -8.55
N SER A 580 -19.78 1.91 -9.08
CA SER A 580 -20.20 0.54 -8.72
C SER A 580 -19.54 -0.02 -7.45
N ARG A 581 -18.61 0.72 -6.80
CA ARG A 581 -17.78 0.23 -5.68
C ARG A 581 -18.56 -0.32 -4.47
N HIS A 582 -19.79 0.15 -4.28
CA HIS A 582 -20.65 -0.29 -3.18
C HIS A 582 -21.79 -1.21 -3.64
N LEU A 583 -21.89 -1.43 -4.95
CA LEU A 583 -22.94 -2.23 -5.56
C LEU A 583 -22.41 -3.64 -5.92
N THR A 584 -21.37 -3.71 -6.75
CA THR A 584 -20.83 -4.96 -7.30
C THR A 584 -19.30 -4.98 -7.25
N THR A 585 -18.62 -4.71 -8.38
CA THR A 585 -17.17 -4.76 -8.52
C THR A 585 -16.56 -3.41 -8.89
N THR A 586 -15.34 -3.19 -8.41
CA THR A 586 -14.49 -2.05 -8.77
C THR A 586 -13.67 -2.35 -10.03
N PRO A 587 -13.06 -1.34 -10.67
CA PRO A 587 -12.21 -1.57 -11.84
C PRO A 587 -11.05 -2.54 -11.58
N ARG A 588 -10.33 -2.40 -10.45
CA ARG A 588 -9.27 -3.35 -10.03
C ARG A 588 -9.82 -4.77 -9.93
N GLN A 589 -10.95 -4.95 -9.26
CA GLN A 589 -11.58 -6.25 -9.06
C GLN A 589 -12.00 -6.90 -10.38
N ARG A 590 -12.50 -6.11 -11.35
CA ARG A 590 -12.82 -6.59 -12.70
C ARG A 590 -11.58 -7.15 -13.40
N ILE A 591 -10.45 -6.46 -13.30
CA ILE A 591 -9.18 -6.90 -13.89
C ILE A 591 -8.67 -8.18 -13.21
N VAL A 592 -8.74 -8.28 -11.88
CA VAL A 592 -8.36 -9.50 -11.13
C VAL A 592 -9.19 -10.69 -11.59
N LEU A 593 -10.52 -10.50 -11.78
CA LEU A 593 -11.41 -11.55 -12.31
C LEU A 593 -11.03 -11.95 -13.74
N ARG A 594 -10.73 -10.99 -14.63
CA ARG A 594 -10.30 -11.27 -16.00
C ARG A 594 -8.99 -12.07 -16.04
N ARG A 595 -8.04 -11.71 -15.18
CA ARG A 595 -6.77 -12.46 -15.05
C ARG A 595 -7.00 -13.89 -14.57
N GLU A 596 -7.93 -14.10 -13.62
CA GLU A 596 -8.27 -15.48 -13.24
C GLU A 596 -8.93 -16.26 -14.37
N MET A 597 -9.85 -15.64 -15.11
CA MET A 597 -10.42 -16.28 -16.30
C MET A 597 -9.34 -16.70 -17.30
N ALA A 598 -8.31 -15.84 -17.50
CA ALA A 598 -7.16 -16.17 -18.36
C ALA A 598 -6.29 -17.33 -17.81
N ARG A 599 -6.23 -17.51 -16.47
CA ARG A 599 -5.53 -18.64 -15.86
C ARG A 599 -6.27 -19.97 -16.01
N GLN A 600 -7.60 -19.92 -16.17
CA GLN A 600 -8.44 -21.13 -16.20
C GLN A 600 -8.39 -21.84 -17.57
N GLU A 601 -8.47 -23.16 -17.53
CA GLU A 601 -8.57 -23.95 -18.76
C GLU A 601 -9.97 -23.86 -19.38
N PRO A 602 -10.08 -23.98 -20.71
CA PRO A 602 -11.36 -24.09 -21.36
C PRO A 602 -12.17 -25.26 -20.78
N GLY A 603 -13.44 -25.02 -20.43
CA GLY A 603 -14.32 -26.00 -19.80
C GLY A 603 -14.19 -26.14 -18.29
N SER A 604 -13.33 -25.35 -17.64
CA SER A 604 -13.26 -25.29 -16.18
C SER A 604 -14.60 -24.83 -15.59
N PRO A 605 -15.14 -25.52 -14.55
CA PRO A 605 -16.35 -25.08 -13.87
C PRO A 605 -16.20 -23.70 -13.21
N LEU A 606 -14.99 -23.35 -12.76
CA LEU A 606 -14.72 -22.01 -12.22
C LEU A 606 -14.79 -20.95 -13.33
N LEU A 607 -14.23 -21.22 -14.51
CA LEU A 607 -14.34 -20.29 -15.64
C LEU A 607 -15.79 -20.04 -16.01
N ALA A 608 -16.60 -21.10 -16.12
CA ALA A 608 -18.02 -20.97 -16.43
C ALA A 608 -18.75 -20.12 -15.37
N LYS A 609 -18.45 -20.37 -14.09
CA LYS A 609 -19.07 -19.62 -12.98
C LYS A 609 -18.64 -18.16 -12.93
N LEU A 610 -17.37 -17.88 -13.16
CA LEU A 610 -16.85 -16.51 -13.21
C LEU A 610 -17.45 -15.72 -14.38
N LEU A 611 -17.63 -16.35 -15.56
CA LEU A 611 -18.30 -15.71 -16.70
C LEU A 611 -19.75 -15.35 -16.40
N GLU A 612 -20.50 -16.28 -15.78
CA GLU A 612 -21.89 -16.06 -15.35
C GLU A 612 -21.99 -14.86 -14.37
N GLU A 613 -21.15 -14.83 -13.34
CA GLU A 613 -21.19 -13.79 -12.32
C GLU A 613 -20.65 -12.44 -12.83
N TYR A 614 -19.66 -12.47 -13.73
CA TYR A 614 -19.02 -11.27 -14.32
C TYR A 614 -20.01 -10.48 -15.19
N GLU A 615 -20.97 -11.15 -15.83
CA GLU A 615 -21.98 -10.50 -16.67
C GLU A 615 -22.68 -9.37 -15.91
N TYR A 616 -23.28 -9.67 -14.77
CA TYR A 616 -23.93 -8.66 -13.96
C TYR A 616 -22.91 -7.79 -13.21
N ASP A 617 -21.96 -8.40 -12.49
CA ASP A 617 -21.09 -7.69 -11.55
C ASP A 617 -20.12 -6.70 -12.23
N ALA A 618 -19.80 -6.93 -13.49
CA ALA A 618 -18.84 -6.12 -14.20
C ALA A 618 -19.39 -5.52 -15.50
N VAL A 619 -20.01 -6.35 -16.37
CA VAL A 619 -20.45 -5.88 -17.69
C VAL A 619 -21.66 -4.98 -17.55
N GLU A 620 -22.73 -5.41 -16.87
CA GLU A 620 -23.96 -4.63 -16.75
C GLU A 620 -23.81 -3.42 -15.81
N THR A 621 -23.13 -3.58 -14.67
CA THR A 621 -23.05 -2.55 -13.63
C THR A 621 -21.94 -1.52 -13.83
N CYS A 622 -21.09 -1.66 -14.86
CA CYS A 622 -20.11 -0.63 -15.19
C CYS A 622 -20.80 0.60 -15.79
N ALA A 623 -20.62 1.77 -15.17
CA ALA A 623 -21.13 3.03 -15.70
C ALA A 623 -20.43 3.46 -17.00
N ALA A 624 -19.25 2.93 -17.30
CA ALA A 624 -18.42 3.24 -18.46
C ALA A 624 -18.16 4.76 -18.65
N ASP A 625 -18.06 5.50 -17.53
CA ASP A 625 -17.97 6.95 -17.44
C ASP A 625 -16.51 7.49 -17.57
N GLY A 626 -15.50 6.60 -17.55
CA GLY A 626 -14.09 6.98 -17.66
C GLY A 626 -13.46 7.48 -16.34
N SER A 627 -14.19 7.60 -15.23
CA SER A 627 -13.65 8.08 -13.94
C SER A 627 -12.46 7.24 -13.47
N CYS A 628 -12.48 5.93 -13.75
CA CYS A 628 -11.38 5.03 -13.41
C CYS A 628 -10.09 5.36 -14.16
N ALA A 629 -10.18 5.81 -15.42
CA ALA A 629 -9.01 6.22 -16.20
C ALA A 629 -8.41 7.53 -15.69
N ALA A 630 -9.26 8.48 -15.27
CA ALA A 630 -8.81 9.75 -14.72
C ALA A 630 -8.06 9.58 -13.38
N ALA A 631 -8.46 8.61 -12.57
CA ALA A 631 -7.82 8.30 -11.30
C ALA A 631 -6.62 7.32 -11.44
N CYS A 632 -6.50 6.63 -12.57
CA CYS A 632 -5.46 5.61 -12.76
C CYS A 632 -4.12 6.26 -13.15
N PRO A 633 -3.03 6.03 -12.40
CA PRO A 633 -1.70 6.51 -12.79
C PRO A 633 -1.25 6.01 -14.17
N LEU A 634 -1.77 4.84 -14.60
CA LEU A 634 -1.51 4.25 -15.92
C LEU A 634 -2.53 4.69 -16.99
N GLY A 635 -3.59 5.42 -16.62
CA GLY A 635 -4.66 5.84 -17.53
C GLY A 635 -5.55 4.70 -18.02
N ILE A 636 -5.63 3.59 -17.30
CA ILE A 636 -6.40 2.40 -17.68
C ILE A 636 -7.90 2.69 -17.54
N ASP A 637 -8.61 2.58 -18.66
CA ASP A 637 -10.08 2.72 -18.73
C ASP A 637 -10.75 1.35 -18.83
N THR A 638 -11.16 0.79 -17.68
CA THR A 638 -11.95 -0.47 -17.69
C THR A 638 -13.31 -0.30 -18.34
N GLY A 639 -13.82 0.93 -18.50
CA GLY A 639 -15.03 1.22 -19.25
C GLY A 639 -14.87 0.90 -20.74
N LYS A 640 -13.66 1.05 -21.33
CA LYS A 640 -13.36 0.63 -22.70
C LYS A 640 -13.42 -0.89 -22.83
N VAL A 641 -12.78 -1.62 -21.89
CA VAL A 641 -12.87 -3.09 -21.84
C VAL A 641 -14.33 -3.54 -21.82
N VAL A 642 -15.14 -2.97 -20.91
CA VAL A 642 -16.56 -3.33 -20.78
C VAL A 642 -17.36 -2.95 -22.03
N LYS A 643 -17.09 -1.81 -22.67
CA LYS A 643 -17.72 -1.45 -23.96
C LYS A 643 -17.38 -2.45 -25.05
N GLY A 644 -16.12 -2.91 -25.11
CA GLY A 644 -15.69 -3.99 -26.02
C GLY A 644 -16.45 -5.28 -25.78
N LEU A 645 -16.56 -5.70 -24.52
CA LEU A 645 -17.32 -6.90 -24.13
C LEU A 645 -18.82 -6.79 -24.46
N ARG A 646 -19.45 -5.63 -24.18
CA ARG A 646 -20.84 -5.37 -24.58
C ARG A 646 -21.03 -5.40 -26.09
N SER A 647 -20.10 -4.82 -26.85
CA SER A 647 -20.16 -4.85 -28.31
C SER A 647 -20.04 -6.28 -28.85
N ALA A 648 -19.15 -7.08 -28.26
CA ALA A 648 -18.97 -8.48 -28.64
C ALA A 648 -20.21 -9.36 -28.39
N GLN A 649 -21.14 -8.92 -27.53
CA GLN A 649 -22.42 -9.61 -27.25
C GLN A 649 -23.49 -9.34 -28.31
N HIS A 650 -23.25 -8.45 -29.25
CA HIS A 650 -24.19 -8.05 -30.28
C HIS A 650 -23.72 -8.40 -31.68
N GLY A 651 -24.63 -8.94 -32.47
CA GLY A 651 -24.33 -9.26 -33.86
C GLY A 651 -24.41 -8.03 -34.77
N PRO A 652 -23.82 -8.09 -36.01
CA PRO A 652 -23.78 -6.95 -36.95
C PRO A 652 -25.15 -6.40 -37.31
N ARG A 653 -26.22 -7.20 -37.21
CA ARG A 653 -27.60 -6.76 -37.48
C ARG A 653 -28.15 -5.88 -36.36
N GLU A 654 -27.84 -6.21 -35.11
CA GLU A 654 -28.25 -5.46 -33.93
C GLU A 654 -27.47 -4.14 -33.84
N GLU A 655 -26.16 -4.18 -34.08
CA GLU A 655 -25.32 -2.99 -34.16
C GLU A 655 -25.81 -2.03 -35.27
N GLY A 656 -26.11 -2.57 -36.45
CA GLY A 656 -26.68 -1.79 -37.55
C GLY A 656 -28.06 -1.21 -37.23
N ALA A 657 -28.87 -1.89 -36.42
CA ALA A 657 -30.17 -1.37 -35.95
C ALA A 657 -29.97 -0.25 -34.93
N ALA A 658 -29.08 -0.46 -33.94
CA ALA A 658 -28.75 0.53 -32.92
C ALA A 658 -28.14 1.81 -33.53
N LEU A 659 -27.22 1.66 -34.49
CA LEU A 659 -26.61 2.78 -35.22
C LEU A 659 -27.67 3.60 -35.98
N ARG A 660 -28.59 2.94 -36.69
CA ARG A 660 -29.70 3.63 -37.38
C ARG A 660 -30.63 4.35 -36.43
N ALA A 661 -30.93 3.75 -35.24
CA ALA A 661 -31.71 4.41 -34.22
C ALA A 661 -30.98 5.65 -33.67
N ALA A 662 -29.70 5.53 -33.35
CA ALA A 662 -28.88 6.65 -32.86
C ALA A 662 -28.78 7.80 -33.88
N GLN A 663 -28.57 7.50 -35.16
CA GLN A 663 -28.52 8.49 -36.24
C GLN A 663 -29.86 9.20 -36.49
N ARG A 664 -30.97 8.59 -36.06
CA ARG A 664 -32.34 9.12 -36.27
C ARG A 664 -33.05 9.37 -34.94
N TRP A 665 -32.28 9.63 -33.89
CA TRP A 665 -32.82 9.75 -32.54
C TRP A 665 -34.00 10.72 -32.43
N ALA A 666 -33.83 11.91 -33.04
CA ALA A 666 -34.90 12.92 -33.10
C ALA A 666 -36.20 12.49 -33.85
N ALA A 667 -36.19 11.34 -34.54
CA ALA A 667 -37.37 10.77 -35.18
C ALA A 667 -37.91 9.53 -34.42
N VAL A 668 -37.18 9.07 -33.39
CA VAL A 668 -37.54 7.94 -32.53
C VAL A 668 -38.24 8.45 -31.25
N GLU A 669 -37.88 9.67 -30.77
CA GLU A 669 -38.64 10.41 -29.77
C GLU A 669 -39.96 10.94 -30.33
#